data_96c99176f0003963cf11cd8461923d04
#
_entry.id   96c99176f0003963cf11cd8461923d04
#
_cell.length_a   1.000
_cell.length_b   1.000
_cell.length_c   1.000
_cell.angle_alpha   90.00
_cell.angle_beta   90.00
_cell.angle_gamma   90.00
#
_symmetry.space_group_name_H-M   'P 1'
#
loop_
_entity.id
_entity.type
_entity.pdbx_description
1 polymer ?
#
loop_
_entity_poly.entity_id
_entity_poly.type
_entity_poly.pdbx_seq_one_letter_code
_entity_poly.pdbx_strand_id
1 'polypeptide(L)'
;MLESVKSQMDNLDLIVADFIEAEGGLNYSKEKIVELNKTEKLKLELNYILVAICKNGGLIALCKTRNYKDIFNSSINNNIIIMHQDASSRYLIPIDWNYEGRYIVHIEFNDKEQLFAFCNDGTILRLDIITKKAIPKPTSDKIKDEKIYKAKLFEKGYIVLTEEGTIYLVEDLKEPNPIFIVSIKEQLGFNNDVDFIGIPASISCSGNFEIVITNQKGEGVLHIERQTPKDTRKGTFYSDTKGHKHKQVVVNVINSPKLQEYSDFQTSPDQSYRIGKVKAIAISPSNETIALYASDSKSAFFLSTQISPKTENEISKVTFKISDDFEEKEIREQEKILDYNWDLQLLFCGEDNVAICGGLFTMIINRRNSSVAIRVQDKENEIGGFVYCRGISEVDGLRYITDNEVHLITQVSSEFTKICSPFSKSKSKDLVKAYAFFLSKNPTCNDILRNIGDDLPNATNELLSAASDIYWVEKDPDTFHKRDAQIFLVKAAQFGKSFLKTKIFNIHKFDEICQSIRIINNMRNFPLKTRFITYRELASMDMQEVINKTMIQLNFKLAFQISKFLLYSEREVYLKYAIAKIKKGDLSEDLVYDELMDILKNVENISYIEIAKKCIKYNKNKLAERFLNKEKSDLVKIPQYLQLKNWDKALELSLKSYDINVIKVVIDKIYKVEELNNFTKILSNFPQAHTAVIDYFKSIGKPDDLDKCLQRQKDKEELFFIALENFFNSKDLQKRKDFLEKAEKCLNEAKNIDYSFYKIYISDLKNSLKFKESCFDEKNKIIGENDIDSFDNSIYDCFEKATPELLPWVEVQNNKYFEISKRKMTVLRFRVLAKNKKFDEIDEIIQKESYKKLEINPLKVANIMFENGNKEKALEYAKKETNIELYEDKFEFLLKLEKYLDAVEAALSEKKHEKKMELVHKVLKLKPQLKDEIEELCDKYKVSL
;
A
#
# COMPACT_ATOMS: atom_id res chain seq x y z
N MET A 1 -11.13 -48.18 -36.79
CA MET A 1 -10.07 -47.93 -35.76
C MET A 1 -8.72 -47.65 -36.42
N LEU A 2 -8.23 -48.49 -37.36
CA LEU A 2 -7.00 -48.21 -38.14
C LEU A 2 -7.12 -46.97 -38.99
N GLU A 3 -8.25 -46.76 -39.64
CA GLU A 3 -8.54 -45.54 -40.39
C GLU A 3 -8.61 -44.28 -39.51
N SER A 4 -9.17 -44.39 -38.31
CA SER A 4 -9.19 -43.32 -37.34
C SER A 4 -7.79 -42.94 -36.81
N VAL A 5 -6.91 -43.91 -36.62
CA VAL A 5 -5.51 -43.67 -36.19
C VAL A 5 -4.69 -43.06 -37.31
N LYS A 6 -4.90 -43.51 -38.52
CA LYS A 6 -4.27 -42.94 -39.73
C LYS A 6 -4.69 -41.47 -39.90
N SER A 7 -5.99 -41.19 -39.79
CA SER A 7 -6.54 -39.82 -39.86
C SER A 7 -5.94 -38.89 -38.76
N GLN A 8 -5.64 -39.43 -37.56
CA GLN A 8 -5.03 -38.62 -36.50
C GLN A 8 -3.55 -38.31 -36.74
N MET A 9 -2.83 -39.22 -37.41
CA MET A 9 -1.47 -38.95 -37.86
C MET A 9 -1.46 -37.96 -39.04
N ASP A 10 -2.38 -38.13 -39.99
CA ASP A 10 -2.55 -37.20 -41.11
C ASP A 10 -2.85 -35.78 -40.61
N ASN A 11 -3.55 -35.62 -39.47
CA ASN A 11 -3.80 -34.30 -38.85
C ASN A 11 -2.51 -33.62 -38.35
N LEU A 12 -1.49 -34.39 -37.91
CA LEU A 12 -0.19 -33.79 -37.53
C LEU A 12 0.56 -33.33 -38.80
N ASP A 13 0.50 -34.07 -39.86
CA ASP A 13 1.13 -33.68 -41.13
C ASP A 13 0.46 -32.41 -41.71
N LEU A 14 -0.86 -32.27 -41.57
CA LEU A 14 -1.59 -31.06 -41.97
C LEU A 14 -1.17 -29.84 -41.18
N ILE A 15 -0.91 -29.94 -39.86
CA ILE A 15 -0.43 -28.81 -39.05
C ILE A 15 0.95 -28.36 -39.52
N VAL A 16 1.82 -29.28 -39.91
CA VAL A 16 3.17 -28.94 -40.40
C VAL A 16 3.06 -28.16 -41.73
N ALA A 17 2.10 -28.51 -42.55
CA ALA A 17 1.85 -27.79 -43.82
C ALA A 17 1.45 -26.30 -43.59
N ASP A 18 0.87 -26.00 -42.42
CA ASP A 18 0.53 -24.63 -42.02
C ASP A 18 1.74 -23.82 -41.52
N PHE A 19 2.90 -24.44 -41.30
CA PHE A 19 4.09 -23.73 -40.80
C PHE A 19 4.80 -22.97 -41.91
N ILE A 20 5.25 -21.79 -41.52
CA ILE A 20 6.08 -20.92 -42.35
C ILE A 20 7.52 -21.11 -41.92
N GLU A 21 8.32 -21.74 -42.78
CA GLU A 21 9.72 -22.05 -42.49
C GLU A 21 10.62 -20.87 -42.84
N ALA A 22 11.43 -20.44 -41.87
CA ALA A 22 12.46 -19.45 -42.05
C ALA A 22 13.81 -20.12 -42.36
N GLU A 23 14.69 -19.45 -43.07
CA GLU A 23 16.09 -19.84 -43.22
C GLU A 23 16.71 -20.11 -41.85
N GLY A 24 17.36 -21.26 -41.67
CA GLY A 24 17.96 -21.65 -40.37
C GLY A 24 17.09 -22.56 -39.48
N GLY A 25 15.96 -23.07 -40.01
CA GLY A 25 15.14 -24.09 -39.34
C GLY A 25 14.20 -23.58 -38.27
N LEU A 26 13.93 -22.29 -38.21
CA LEU A 26 12.89 -21.68 -37.40
C LEU A 26 11.54 -21.77 -38.11
N ASN A 27 10.51 -22.18 -37.40
CA ASN A 27 9.15 -22.24 -37.92
C ASN A 27 8.23 -21.27 -37.19
N TYR A 28 7.33 -20.65 -37.95
CA TYR A 28 6.33 -19.74 -37.44
C TYR A 28 4.94 -20.24 -37.81
N SER A 29 3.97 -20.02 -36.93
CA SER A 29 2.55 -20.26 -37.20
C SER A 29 1.83 -18.93 -37.24
N LYS A 30 1.05 -18.68 -38.30
CA LYS A 30 0.16 -17.52 -38.41
C LYS A 30 -1.27 -18.00 -38.21
N GLU A 31 -1.92 -17.46 -37.18
CA GLU A 31 -3.30 -17.81 -36.87
C GLU A 31 -4.21 -16.59 -37.02
N LYS A 32 -5.29 -16.76 -37.81
CA LYS A 32 -6.34 -15.74 -37.92
C LYS A 32 -7.31 -15.87 -36.75
N ILE A 33 -7.37 -14.85 -35.87
CA ILE A 33 -8.27 -14.84 -34.70
C ILE A 33 -9.70 -14.50 -35.18
N VAL A 34 -9.85 -13.45 -36.00
CA VAL A 34 -11.14 -12.98 -36.48
C VAL A 34 -11.04 -12.18 -37.75
N GLU A 35 -12.09 -12.24 -38.57
CA GLU A 35 -12.33 -11.40 -39.72
C GLU A 35 -13.39 -10.35 -39.37
N LEU A 36 -12.96 -9.09 -39.23
CA LEU A 36 -13.77 -7.99 -38.70
C LEU A 36 -14.97 -7.62 -39.59
N ASN A 37 -14.81 -7.74 -40.92
CA ASN A 37 -15.84 -7.40 -41.88
C ASN A 37 -17.04 -8.36 -41.87
N LYS A 38 -16.80 -9.65 -41.61
CA LYS A 38 -17.87 -10.67 -41.60
C LYS A 38 -18.72 -10.60 -40.32
N THR A 39 -18.13 -10.24 -39.22
CA THR A 39 -18.82 -10.30 -37.91
C THR A 39 -19.76 -9.13 -37.69
N GLU A 40 -19.44 -7.90 -38.08
CA GLU A 40 -20.27 -6.72 -37.76
C GLU A 40 -20.13 -5.53 -38.69
N LYS A 41 -19.65 -5.69 -39.88
CA LYS A 41 -19.46 -4.59 -40.88
C LYS A 41 -18.57 -3.46 -40.36
N LEU A 42 -17.59 -3.79 -39.52
CA LEU A 42 -16.63 -2.82 -39.00
C LEU A 42 -15.53 -2.62 -40.06
N LYS A 43 -15.70 -1.64 -40.92
CA LYS A 43 -14.63 -1.20 -41.82
C LYS A 43 -13.71 -0.30 -41.00
N LEU A 44 -12.49 -0.75 -40.77
CA LEU A 44 -11.45 0.06 -40.13
C LEU A 44 -10.58 0.68 -41.23
N GLU A 45 -10.13 1.88 -40.98
CA GLU A 45 -9.05 2.52 -41.75
C GLU A 45 -7.97 2.92 -40.75
N LEU A 46 -7.05 1.99 -40.46
CA LEU A 46 -6.01 2.14 -39.42
C LEU A 46 -5.11 3.33 -39.63
N ASN A 47 -5.03 3.87 -40.80
CA ASN A 47 -4.31 5.11 -41.10
C ASN A 47 -4.86 6.31 -40.28
N TYR A 48 -6.13 6.29 -39.94
CA TYR A 48 -6.82 7.38 -39.26
C TYR A 48 -7.27 7.00 -37.83
N ILE A 49 -6.85 5.83 -37.34
CA ILE A 49 -7.30 5.28 -36.08
C ILE A 49 -6.08 4.98 -35.19
N LEU A 50 -6.12 5.43 -33.95
CA LEU A 50 -5.22 4.99 -32.89
C LEU A 50 -5.68 3.62 -32.38
N VAL A 51 -4.75 2.70 -32.28
CA VAL A 51 -4.99 1.34 -31.80
C VAL A 51 -4.16 1.05 -30.58
N ALA A 52 -4.79 0.51 -29.55
CA ALA A 52 -4.10 -0.10 -28.42
C ALA A 52 -4.53 -1.56 -28.30
N ILE A 53 -3.57 -2.46 -28.27
CA ILE A 53 -3.78 -3.89 -28.07
C ILE A 53 -3.28 -4.26 -26.69
N CYS A 54 -4.09 -4.94 -25.91
CA CYS A 54 -3.67 -5.44 -24.62
C CYS A 54 -2.90 -6.75 -24.77
N LYS A 55 -1.81 -6.91 -24.03
CA LYS A 55 -0.99 -8.13 -24.03
C LYS A 55 -1.79 -9.36 -23.59
N ASN A 56 -1.24 -10.54 -23.90
CA ASN A 56 -1.77 -11.83 -23.48
C ASN A 56 -3.24 -12.04 -23.89
N GLY A 57 -3.56 -11.76 -25.13
CA GLY A 57 -4.90 -11.97 -25.68
C GLY A 57 -6.00 -11.11 -25.06
N GLY A 58 -5.65 -9.93 -24.53
CA GLY A 58 -6.59 -9.02 -23.88
C GLY A 58 -7.48 -8.23 -24.85
N LEU A 59 -7.95 -7.06 -24.43
CA LEU A 59 -8.85 -6.21 -25.19
C LEU A 59 -8.12 -5.40 -26.27
N ILE A 60 -8.87 -4.95 -27.28
CA ILE A 60 -8.40 -4.00 -28.29
C ILE A 60 -9.20 -2.69 -28.11
N ALA A 61 -8.51 -1.56 -28.14
CA ALA A 61 -9.13 -0.26 -28.12
C ALA A 61 -8.83 0.53 -29.38
N LEU A 62 -9.86 1.18 -29.92
CA LEU A 62 -9.83 1.96 -31.16
C LEU A 62 -10.30 3.39 -30.86
N CYS A 63 -9.57 4.39 -31.35
CA CYS A 63 -9.89 5.79 -31.20
C CYS A 63 -9.52 6.55 -32.48
N LYS A 64 -10.31 7.58 -32.84
CA LYS A 64 -10.00 8.44 -33.99
C LYS A 64 -8.73 9.28 -33.75
N THR A 65 -7.98 9.50 -34.83
CA THR A 65 -6.88 10.50 -34.86
C THR A 65 -7.42 11.89 -35.18
N ARG A 66 -6.57 12.93 -35.11
CA ARG A 66 -6.90 14.29 -35.53
C ARG A 66 -7.40 14.39 -37.00
N ASN A 67 -6.84 13.53 -37.86
CA ASN A 67 -7.10 13.56 -39.31
C ASN A 67 -8.26 12.65 -39.73
N TYR A 68 -9.01 12.07 -38.78
CA TYR A 68 -10.12 11.17 -39.10
C TYR A 68 -11.26 11.92 -39.80
N LYS A 69 -11.69 11.42 -40.92
CA LYS A 69 -12.81 11.96 -41.69
C LYS A 69 -14.10 11.26 -41.27
N ASP A 70 -15.14 12.03 -40.93
CA ASP A 70 -16.43 11.54 -40.39
C ASP A 70 -17.21 10.59 -41.31
N ILE A 71 -16.71 10.34 -42.50
CA ILE A 71 -17.34 9.56 -43.55
C ILE A 71 -17.26 8.05 -43.28
N PHE A 72 -16.28 7.57 -42.48
CA PHE A 72 -15.92 6.15 -42.47
C PHE A 72 -16.75 5.33 -41.47
N ASN A 73 -16.94 5.78 -40.24
CA ASN A 73 -17.71 5.02 -39.25
C ASN A 73 -18.28 5.93 -38.16
N SER A 74 -19.60 6.08 -38.15
CA SER A 74 -20.29 6.94 -37.18
C SER A 74 -20.08 6.55 -35.70
N SER A 75 -19.81 5.29 -35.42
CA SER A 75 -19.61 4.82 -34.04
C SER A 75 -18.26 5.24 -33.43
N ILE A 76 -17.23 5.51 -34.21
CA ILE A 76 -15.91 5.95 -33.76
C ILE A 76 -15.87 7.48 -33.57
N ASN A 77 -16.71 8.24 -34.25
CA ASN A 77 -16.65 9.70 -34.26
C ASN A 77 -16.68 10.33 -32.89
N ASN A 78 -17.54 9.81 -31.99
CA ASN A 78 -17.73 10.37 -30.64
C ASN A 78 -17.37 9.41 -29.52
N ASN A 79 -16.83 8.22 -29.85
CA ASN A 79 -16.57 7.19 -28.87
C ASN A 79 -15.18 6.58 -29.04
N ILE A 80 -14.61 6.08 -27.95
CA ILE A 80 -13.56 5.07 -27.99
C ILE A 80 -14.25 3.71 -27.95
N ILE A 81 -13.92 2.86 -28.91
CA ILE A 81 -14.41 1.50 -29.01
C ILE A 81 -13.44 0.59 -28.28
N ILE A 82 -13.90 -0.19 -27.31
CA ILE A 82 -13.14 -1.26 -26.68
C ILE A 82 -13.83 -2.56 -27.02
N MET A 83 -13.09 -3.52 -27.53
CA MET A 83 -13.65 -4.80 -27.97
C MET A 83 -12.78 -5.98 -27.55
N HIS A 84 -13.38 -7.16 -27.47
CA HIS A 84 -12.63 -8.42 -27.43
C HIS A 84 -11.93 -8.68 -28.75
N GLN A 85 -10.87 -9.48 -28.75
CA GLN A 85 -10.09 -9.74 -29.97
C GLN A 85 -10.91 -10.43 -31.08
N ASP A 86 -11.97 -11.17 -30.74
CA ASP A 86 -12.90 -11.77 -31.69
C ASP A 86 -14.07 -10.84 -32.08
N ALA A 87 -14.03 -9.59 -31.70
CA ALA A 87 -15.06 -8.58 -31.91
C ALA A 87 -16.47 -8.96 -31.41
N SER A 88 -16.60 -10.00 -30.56
CA SER A 88 -17.89 -10.50 -30.06
C SER A 88 -18.59 -9.53 -29.09
N SER A 89 -17.84 -8.71 -28.39
CA SER A 89 -18.36 -7.72 -27.43
C SER A 89 -17.69 -6.37 -27.64
N ARG A 90 -18.49 -5.30 -27.62
CA ARG A 90 -18.02 -3.93 -27.79
C ARG A 90 -18.52 -3.05 -26.68
N TYR A 91 -17.63 -2.22 -26.17
CA TYR A 91 -17.92 -1.20 -25.19
C TYR A 91 -17.64 0.16 -25.81
N LEU A 92 -18.67 1.01 -25.89
CA LEU A 92 -18.54 2.37 -26.39
C LEU A 92 -18.38 3.31 -25.22
N ILE A 93 -17.28 4.05 -25.17
CA ILE A 93 -17.03 5.07 -24.14
C ILE A 93 -17.12 6.43 -24.82
N PRO A 94 -18.16 7.23 -24.53
CA PRO A 94 -18.29 8.56 -25.10
C PRO A 94 -17.20 9.49 -24.59
N ILE A 95 -16.67 10.30 -25.50
CA ILE A 95 -15.69 11.35 -25.17
C ILE A 95 -16.29 12.68 -25.59
N ASP A 96 -16.20 13.64 -24.67
CA ASP A 96 -16.60 15.01 -24.97
C ASP A 96 -15.46 15.71 -25.73
N TRP A 97 -15.71 15.96 -27.02
CA TRP A 97 -14.80 16.65 -27.92
C TRP A 97 -15.06 18.16 -27.98
N ASN A 98 -15.89 18.71 -27.08
CA ASN A 98 -16.40 20.09 -27.15
C ASN A 98 -15.35 21.18 -26.92
N TYR A 99 -14.09 20.82 -26.64
CA TYR A 99 -12.99 21.78 -26.57
C TYR A 99 -12.34 21.91 -27.94
N GLU A 100 -12.46 23.10 -28.55
CA GLU A 100 -11.80 23.39 -29.84
C GLU A 100 -10.30 23.06 -29.80
N GLY A 101 -9.85 22.19 -30.69
CA GLY A 101 -8.45 21.79 -30.81
C GLY A 101 -7.99 20.66 -29.90
N ARG A 102 -8.85 20.06 -29.06
CA ARG A 102 -8.51 18.89 -28.27
C ARG A 102 -8.65 17.61 -29.07
N TYR A 103 -7.61 16.77 -29.04
CA TYR A 103 -7.60 15.45 -29.65
C TYR A 103 -6.75 14.47 -28.83
N ILE A 104 -7.01 13.18 -29.00
CA ILE A 104 -6.21 12.15 -28.36
C ILE A 104 -4.97 11.90 -29.19
N VAL A 105 -3.81 11.93 -28.56
CA VAL A 105 -2.50 11.71 -29.17
C VAL A 105 -2.10 10.24 -29.08
N HIS A 106 -2.40 9.61 -27.95
CA HIS A 106 -2.00 8.23 -27.67
C HIS A 106 -3.02 7.53 -26.76
N ILE A 107 -3.23 6.23 -27.03
CA ILE A 107 -4.01 5.34 -26.16
C ILE A 107 -3.18 4.11 -25.85
N GLU A 108 -3.22 3.64 -24.61
CA GLU A 108 -2.46 2.47 -24.21
C GLU A 108 -3.09 1.76 -22.98
N PHE A 109 -2.96 0.44 -22.95
CA PHE A 109 -3.27 -0.37 -21.77
C PHE A 109 -2.04 -0.47 -20.85
N ASN A 110 -2.25 -0.32 -19.56
CA ASN A 110 -1.21 -0.66 -18.58
C ASN A 110 -1.21 -2.19 -18.29
N ASP A 111 -0.24 -2.66 -17.51
CA ASP A 111 -0.12 -4.09 -17.15
C ASP A 111 -1.33 -4.65 -16.40
N LYS A 112 -2.13 -3.76 -15.76
CA LYS A 112 -3.41 -4.10 -15.11
C LYS A 112 -4.61 -4.03 -16.07
N GLU A 113 -4.37 -3.98 -17.38
CA GLU A 113 -5.40 -3.87 -18.42
C GLU A 113 -6.34 -2.67 -18.28
N GLN A 114 -5.88 -1.60 -17.66
CA GLN A 114 -6.61 -0.34 -17.59
C GLN A 114 -6.21 0.52 -18.79
N LEU A 115 -7.19 1.01 -19.53
CA LEU A 115 -6.96 1.85 -20.69
C LEU A 115 -6.82 3.32 -20.29
N PHE A 116 -5.79 3.96 -20.81
CA PHE A 116 -5.54 5.39 -20.69
C PHE A 116 -5.50 6.06 -22.06
N ALA A 117 -6.00 7.27 -22.11
CA ALA A 117 -5.91 8.13 -23.28
C ALA A 117 -5.21 9.43 -22.89
N PHE A 118 -4.23 9.82 -23.69
CA PHE A 118 -3.44 11.04 -23.55
C PHE A 118 -3.93 12.05 -24.58
N CYS A 119 -4.35 13.21 -24.12
CA CYS A 119 -4.78 14.31 -24.98
C CYS A 119 -3.62 15.28 -25.22
N ASN A 120 -3.66 15.98 -26.38
CA ASN A 120 -2.64 16.98 -26.73
C ASN A 120 -2.53 18.11 -25.71
N ASP A 121 -3.62 18.47 -25.03
CA ASP A 121 -3.69 19.51 -23.99
C ASP A 121 -3.08 19.08 -22.62
N GLY A 122 -2.39 17.97 -22.56
CA GLY A 122 -1.82 17.43 -21.32
C GLY A 122 -2.82 16.69 -20.44
N THR A 123 -4.09 16.61 -20.80
CA THR A 123 -5.09 15.86 -20.02
C THR A 123 -4.94 14.36 -20.23
N ILE A 124 -4.97 13.60 -19.12
CA ILE A 124 -4.94 12.14 -19.14
C ILE A 124 -6.30 11.61 -18.68
N LEU A 125 -6.89 10.74 -19.50
CA LEU A 125 -8.18 10.13 -19.23
C LEU A 125 -7.98 8.64 -18.92
N ARG A 126 -8.52 8.17 -17.80
CA ARG A 126 -8.67 6.74 -17.57
C ARG A 126 -10.05 6.30 -18.06
N LEU A 127 -10.09 5.34 -18.95
CA LEU A 127 -11.31 4.83 -19.55
C LEU A 127 -11.85 3.65 -18.73
N ASP A 128 -13.09 3.76 -18.29
CA ASP A 128 -13.72 2.78 -17.42
C ASP A 128 -14.81 2.00 -18.18
N ILE A 129 -14.54 0.74 -18.43
CA ILE A 129 -15.45 -0.16 -19.18
C ILE A 129 -16.77 -0.39 -18.43
N ILE A 130 -16.74 -0.44 -17.09
CA ILE A 130 -17.92 -0.75 -16.28
C ILE A 130 -18.93 0.40 -16.33
N THR A 131 -18.43 1.63 -16.07
CA THR A 131 -19.29 2.83 -16.07
C THR A 131 -19.46 3.46 -17.43
N LYS A 132 -18.70 3.01 -18.42
CA LYS A 132 -18.63 3.60 -19.77
C LYS A 132 -18.33 5.10 -19.76
N LYS A 133 -17.41 5.51 -18.86
CA LYS A 133 -17.03 6.93 -18.68
C LYS A 133 -15.52 7.10 -18.81
N ALA A 134 -15.14 8.25 -19.37
CA ALA A 134 -13.78 8.75 -19.33
C ALA A 134 -13.59 9.56 -18.04
N ILE A 135 -12.64 9.15 -17.21
CA ILE A 135 -12.38 9.75 -15.89
C ILE A 135 -11.05 10.50 -15.95
N PRO A 136 -11.05 11.84 -15.85
CA PRO A 136 -9.82 12.61 -15.86
C PRO A 136 -8.92 12.26 -14.67
N LYS A 137 -7.62 12.24 -14.92
CA LYS A 137 -6.58 12.04 -13.92
C LYS A 137 -5.86 13.36 -13.66
N PRO A 138 -5.35 13.57 -12.43
CA PRO A 138 -4.53 14.74 -12.16
C PRO A 138 -3.31 14.75 -13.09
N THR A 139 -2.95 15.91 -13.60
CA THR A 139 -1.81 16.15 -14.49
C THR A 139 -1.07 17.40 -14.03
N SER A 140 0.24 17.43 -14.18
CA SER A 140 1.05 18.59 -13.86
C SER A 140 0.80 19.74 -14.85
N ASP A 141 0.80 20.97 -14.36
CA ASP A 141 0.62 22.16 -15.18
C ASP A 141 1.76 22.32 -16.21
N LYS A 142 3.00 21.96 -15.87
CA LYS A 142 4.14 21.95 -16.82
C LYS A 142 3.85 21.12 -18.07
N ILE A 143 3.28 19.93 -17.92
CA ILE A 143 2.94 19.04 -19.06
C ILE A 143 1.80 19.64 -19.87
N LYS A 144 0.84 20.33 -19.22
CA LYS A 144 -0.25 21.01 -19.93
C LYS A 144 0.24 22.19 -20.77
N ASP A 145 1.16 22.96 -20.21
CA ASP A 145 1.72 24.16 -20.88
C ASP A 145 2.52 23.78 -22.13
N GLU A 146 3.35 22.72 -22.05
CA GLU A 146 4.19 22.27 -23.17
C GLU A 146 3.46 21.36 -24.17
N LYS A 147 2.25 20.87 -23.84
CA LYS A 147 1.43 19.91 -24.60
C LYS A 147 2.10 18.56 -24.84
N ILE A 148 1.31 17.51 -24.99
CA ILE A 148 1.82 16.16 -25.24
C ILE A 148 1.88 15.87 -26.74
N TYR A 149 3.04 15.47 -27.21
CA TYR A 149 3.25 14.95 -28.55
C TYR A 149 3.11 13.42 -28.60
N LYS A 150 3.73 12.70 -27.64
CA LYS A 150 3.69 11.23 -27.54
C LYS A 150 3.79 10.81 -26.08
N ALA A 151 3.23 9.65 -25.76
CA ALA A 151 3.28 9.11 -24.42
C ALA A 151 3.50 7.60 -24.41
N LYS A 152 4.02 7.08 -23.30
CA LYS A 152 4.16 5.65 -23.04
C LYS A 152 3.85 5.36 -21.57
N LEU A 153 3.03 4.35 -21.32
CA LEU A 153 2.70 3.88 -19.97
C LEU A 153 3.70 2.84 -19.48
N PHE A 154 3.87 2.81 -18.17
CA PHE A 154 4.51 1.74 -17.45
C PHE A 154 3.71 1.43 -16.17
N GLU A 155 4.16 0.46 -15.39
CA GLU A 155 3.37 -0.14 -14.30
C GLU A 155 2.67 0.87 -13.37
N LYS A 156 3.35 1.94 -12.93
CA LYS A 156 2.82 2.93 -11.98
C LYS A 156 2.72 4.34 -12.50
N GLY A 157 3.34 4.63 -13.63
CA GLY A 157 3.47 5.98 -14.15
C GLY A 157 3.46 6.03 -15.68
N TYR A 158 4.04 7.10 -16.23
CA TYR A 158 4.14 7.31 -17.67
C TYR A 158 5.32 8.22 -18.03
N ILE A 159 5.74 8.12 -19.28
CA ILE A 159 6.72 9.00 -19.89
C ILE A 159 6.01 9.79 -20.97
N VAL A 160 6.26 11.08 -21.05
CA VAL A 160 5.73 11.95 -22.10
C VAL A 160 6.86 12.66 -22.82
N LEU A 161 6.73 12.75 -24.13
CA LEU A 161 7.43 13.66 -25.00
C LEU A 161 6.51 14.82 -25.32
N THR A 162 6.96 16.04 -25.10
CA THR A 162 6.20 17.25 -25.38
C THR A 162 6.42 17.75 -26.79
N GLU A 163 5.55 18.67 -27.27
CA GLU A 163 5.71 19.34 -28.59
C GLU A 163 7.03 20.17 -28.63
N GLU A 164 7.54 20.61 -27.51
CA GLU A 164 8.81 21.34 -27.38
C GLU A 164 10.05 20.44 -27.49
N GLY A 165 9.86 19.10 -27.48
CA GLY A 165 10.95 18.13 -27.55
C GLY A 165 11.59 17.83 -26.20
N THR A 166 10.86 18.06 -25.10
CA THR A 166 11.29 17.69 -23.74
C THR A 166 10.68 16.35 -23.33
N ILE A 167 11.44 15.56 -22.58
CA ILE A 167 10.98 14.28 -22.02
C ILE A 167 10.80 14.41 -20.52
N TYR A 168 9.60 14.09 -20.06
CA TYR A 168 9.28 14.01 -18.65
C TYR A 168 8.90 12.59 -18.24
N LEU A 169 9.38 12.20 -17.05
CA LEU A 169 8.98 10.98 -16.35
C LEU A 169 8.00 11.36 -15.23
N VAL A 170 6.90 10.66 -15.14
CA VAL A 170 5.97 10.72 -14.00
C VAL A 170 5.88 9.35 -13.36
N GLU A 171 6.35 9.21 -12.14
CA GLU A 171 6.46 7.92 -11.43
C GLU A 171 5.13 7.44 -10.81
N ASP A 172 4.21 8.33 -10.51
CA ASP A 172 2.90 7.98 -9.93
C ASP A 172 1.75 8.70 -10.64
N LEU A 173 0.78 7.93 -11.09
CA LEU A 173 -0.47 8.42 -11.69
C LEU A 173 -1.40 9.15 -10.70
N LYS A 174 -1.17 9.02 -9.37
CA LYS A 174 -2.00 9.67 -8.35
C LYS A 174 -1.48 11.04 -7.98
N GLU A 175 -0.15 11.18 -7.90
CA GLU A 175 0.56 12.42 -7.58
C GLU A 175 1.57 12.71 -8.70
N PRO A 176 1.14 13.32 -9.81
CA PRO A 176 1.98 13.49 -10.99
C PRO A 176 2.99 14.63 -10.77
N ASN A 177 4.16 14.30 -10.26
CA ASN A 177 5.33 15.17 -10.25
C ASN A 177 6.20 14.86 -11.48
N PRO A 178 6.25 15.73 -12.49
CA PRO A 178 7.06 15.52 -13.67
C PRO A 178 8.54 15.73 -13.33
N ILE A 179 9.32 14.70 -13.58
CA ILE A 179 10.79 14.73 -13.49
C ILE A 179 11.31 14.97 -14.90
N PHE A 180 12.00 16.09 -15.10
CA PHE A 180 12.68 16.37 -16.37
C PHE A 180 13.78 15.33 -16.58
N ILE A 181 13.82 14.71 -17.77
CA ILE A 181 14.85 13.76 -18.14
C ILE A 181 15.87 14.42 -19.07
N VAL A 182 15.42 14.88 -20.23
CA VAL A 182 16.30 15.42 -21.28
C VAL A 182 15.52 16.29 -22.26
N SER A 183 16.19 17.29 -22.82
CA SER A 183 15.72 18.02 -24.00
C SER A 183 16.39 17.43 -25.23
N ILE A 184 15.60 16.88 -26.13
CA ILE A 184 16.12 16.22 -27.35
C ILE A 184 16.77 17.25 -28.27
N LYS A 185 16.21 18.46 -28.34
CA LYS A 185 16.78 19.56 -29.13
C LYS A 185 18.19 19.91 -28.73
N GLU A 186 18.47 19.94 -27.42
CA GLU A 186 19.81 20.25 -26.87
C GLU A 186 20.82 19.14 -27.14
N GLN A 187 20.40 17.87 -26.98
CA GLN A 187 21.31 16.72 -27.10
C GLN A 187 21.63 16.34 -28.53
N LEU A 188 20.65 16.37 -29.45
CA LEU A 188 20.84 15.98 -30.83
C LEU A 188 21.11 17.16 -31.76
N GLY A 189 21.01 18.40 -31.25
CA GLY A 189 21.33 19.61 -32.02
C GLY A 189 20.38 19.90 -33.19
N PHE A 190 19.14 19.42 -33.12
CA PHE A 190 18.13 19.64 -34.14
C PHE A 190 17.42 20.99 -34.00
N ASN A 191 17.29 21.75 -35.07
CA ASN A 191 16.42 22.91 -35.16
C ASN A 191 14.96 22.49 -35.40
N ASN A 192 14.03 23.35 -35.12
CA ASN A 192 12.59 23.30 -34.99
C ASN A 192 11.69 22.33 -35.80
N ASP A 193 12.20 21.55 -36.73
CA ASP A 193 11.44 20.63 -37.60
C ASP A 193 11.66 19.15 -37.23
N VAL A 194 11.56 18.81 -35.96
CA VAL A 194 11.86 17.44 -35.54
C VAL A 194 10.57 16.62 -35.44
N ASP A 195 10.38 15.76 -36.42
CA ASP A 195 9.40 14.71 -36.40
C ASP A 195 10.00 13.46 -35.69
N PHE A 196 9.44 13.05 -34.58
CA PHE A 196 9.93 11.90 -33.82
C PHE A 196 9.20 10.62 -34.16
N ILE A 197 9.93 9.56 -34.48
CA ILE A 197 9.40 8.21 -34.63
C ILE A 197 9.54 7.45 -33.31
N GLY A 198 8.46 6.89 -32.89
CA GLY A 198 8.29 5.79 -31.93
C GLY A 198 9.15 5.81 -30.69
N ILE A 199 8.54 5.73 -29.52
CA ILE A 199 9.21 5.52 -28.26
C ILE A 199 8.75 4.18 -27.70
N PRO A 200 9.51 3.10 -27.80
CA PRO A 200 9.34 2.01 -26.89
C PRO A 200 9.97 2.43 -25.55
N ALA A 201 9.19 2.43 -24.50
CA ALA A 201 9.69 2.53 -23.14
C ALA A 201 9.35 1.22 -22.46
N SER A 202 10.35 0.50 -21.98
CA SER A 202 10.15 -0.66 -21.14
C SER A 202 10.77 -0.42 -19.78
N ILE A 203 10.14 -0.98 -18.74
CA ILE A 203 10.61 -0.86 -17.37
C ILE A 203 10.86 -2.27 -16.85
N SER A 204 12.11 -2.50 -16.40
CA SER A 204 12.46 -3.74 -15.74
C SER A 204 11.84 -3.81 -14.33
N CYS A 205 11.67 -5.01 -13.81
CA CYS A 205 11.19 -5.27 -12.45
C CYS A 205 12.05 -4.60 -11.36
N SER A 206 13.28 -4.17 -11.68
CA SER A 206 14.18 -3.45 -10.78
C SER A 206 13.87 -1.95 -10.67
N GLY A 207 12.86 -1.44 -11.37
CA GLY A 207 12.52 -0.01 -11.45
C GLY A 207 13.46 0.79 -12.33
N ASN A 208 14.30 0.13 -13.12
CA ASN A 208 15.07 0.74 -14.19
C ASN A 208 14.19 0.84 -15.43
N PHE A 209 14.40 1.89 -16.21
CA PHE A 209 13.74 2.04 -17.50
C PHE A 209 14.76 2.41 -18.57
N GLU A 210 14.42 2.02 -19.78
CA GLU A 210 15.19 2.36 -20.96
C GLU A 210 14.26 2.99 -21.99
N ILE A 211 14.73 4.09 -22.59
CA ILE A 211 14.00 4.80 -23.65
C ILE A 211 14.96 4.93 -24.81
N VAL A 212 14.51 4.52 -25.98
CA VAL A 212 15.26 4.73 -27.22
C VAL A 212 14.43 5.61 -28.15
N ILE A 213 15.05 6.67 -28.65
CA ILE A 213 14.39 7.68 -29.47
C ILE A 213 15.21 7.95 -30.72
N THR A 214 14.55 8.06 -31.86
CA THR A 214 15.15 8.52 -33.08
C THR A 214 14.26 9.55 -33.77
N ASN A 215 14.83 10.40 -34.60
CA ASN A 215 14.06 11.32 -35.44
C ASN A 215 13.57 10.62 -36.72
N GLN A 216 12.62 11.22 -37.46
CA GLN A 216 12.11 10.68 -38.73
C GLN A 216 13.18 10.63 -39.83
N LYS A 217 14.19 11.51 -39.77
CA LYS A 217 15.32 11.49 -40.69
C LYS A 217 16.30 10.36 -40.39
N GLY A 218 16.17 9.69 -39.23
CA GLY A 218 17.07 8.60 -38.82
C GLY A 218 18.49 9.04 -38.49
N GLU A 219 18.73 10.35 -38.29
CA GLU A 219 20.08 10.93 -38.19
C GLU A 219 20.66 10.84 -36.77
N GLY A 220 19.87 10.43 -35.77
CA GLY A 220 20.36 10.28 -34.43
C GLY A 220 19.50 9.32 -33.60
N VAL A 221 20.16 8.57 -32.71
CA VAL A 221 19.53 7.64 -31.79
C VAL A 221 19.98 7.96 -30.36
N LEU A 222 19.04 8.22 -29.47
CA LEU A 222 19.28 8.41 -28.05
C LEU A 222 18.83 7.18 -27.27
N HIS A 223 19.72 6.66 -26.45
CA HIS A 223 19.42 5.66 -25.46
C HIS A 223 19.50 6.30 -24.07
N ILE A 224 18.42 6.28 -23.34
CA ILE A 224 18.28 6.87 -22.02
C ILE A 224 18.05 5.74 -21.03
N GLU A 225 18.98 5.58 -20.09
CA GLU A 225 18.99 4.54 -19.07
C GLU A 225 18.89 5.14 -17.67
N ARG A 226 18.09 4.56 -16.81
CA ARG A 226 18.05 4.89 -15.39
C ARG A 226 18.94 3.92 -14.60
N GLN A 227 20.06 4.41 -14.09
CA GLN A 227 21.01 3.60 -13.31
C GLN A 227 20.63 3.56 -11.82
N THR A 228 20.93 2.44 -11.16
CA THR A 228 20.86 2.33 -9.71
C THR A 228 22.05 3.05 -9.05
N PRO A 229 21.94 3.55 -7.80
CA PRO A 229 22.95 4.38 -7.14
C PRO A 229 24.33 3.75 -6.93
N LYS A 230 24.57 2.51 -7.33
CA LYS A 230 25.87 1.82 -7.15
C LYS A 230 26.95 2.21 -8.17
N ASP A 231 26.56 2.78 -9.31
CA ASP A 231 27.51 3.16 -10.38
C ASP A 231 27.65 4.68 -10.47
N THR A 232 28.40 5.27 -9.53
CA THR A 232 28.50 6.73 -9.36
C THR A 232 29.54 7.44 -10.21
N ARG A 233 30.02 6.87 -11.32
CA ARG A 233 31.21 7.46 -12.00
C ARG A 233 30.96 8.34 -13.23
N LYS A 234 29.77 8.31 -13.86
CA LYS A 234 29.44 9.19 -15.00
C LYS A 234 27.94 9.47 -15.06
N GLY A 235 27.47 10.64 -14.65
CA GLY A 235 26.10 11.06 -14.89
C GLY A 235 25.77 12.42 -14.28
N THR A 236 24.84 13.10 -14.87
CA THR A 236 24.30 14.38 -14.39
C THR A 236 23.28 14.15 -13.28
N PHE A 237 23.50 14.81 -12.14
CA PHE A 237 22.55 14.82 -11.02
C PHE A 237 21.51 15.91 -11.23
N TYR A 238 20.23 15.56 -11.15
CA TYR A 238 19.15 16.53 -11.06
C TYR A 238 18.63 16.57 -9.62
N SER A 239 18.56 17.76 -9.03
CA SER A 239 17.89 17.99 -7.75
C SER A 239 16.54 18.65 -8.00
N ASP A 240 15.50 18.17 -7.29
CA ASP A 240 14.23 18.88 -7.27
C ASP A 240 14.32 20.17 -6.44
N THR A 241 13.28 20.99 -6.50
CA THR A 241 13.17 22.23 -5.73
C THR A 241 13.18 22.02 -4.20
N LYS A 242 13.16 20.78 -3.72
CA LYS A 242 13.21 20.38 -2.30
C LYS A 242 14.52 19.73 -1.88
N GLY A 243 15.53 19.66 -2.79
CA GLY A 243 16.86 19.14 -2.47
C GLY A 243 16.98 17.62 -2.36
N HIS A 244 15.96 16.85 -2.80
CA HIS A 244 16.08 15.38 -2.85
C HIS A 244 16.93 14.93 -4.04
N LYS A 245 17.96 14.13 -3.78
CA LYS A 245 18.81 13.52 -4.81
C LYS A 245 18.02 12.43 -5.53
N HIS A 246 17.58 12.70 -6.76
CA HIS A 246 16.94 11.69 -7.60
C HIS A 246 17.96 10.72 -8.20
N LYS A 247 17.47 9.50 -8.53
CA LYS A 247 18.29 8.47 -9.20
C LYS A 247 18.87 9.02 -10.50
N GLN A 248 20.12 8.71 -10.73
CA GLN A 248 20.87 9.19 -11.87
C GLN A 248 20.30 8.66 -13.19
N VAL A 249 20.15 9.55 -14.17
CA VAL A 249 19.76 9.20 -15.54
C VAL A 249 20.98 9.38 -16.43
N VAL A 250 21.31 8.35 -17.20
CA VAL A 250 22.39 8.38 -18.18
C VAL A 250 21.78 8.48 -19.57
N VAL A 251 22.25 9.42 -20.35
CA VAL A 251 21.83 9.60 -21.74
C VAL A 251 23.00 9.23 -22.64
N ASN A 252 22.85 8.16 -23.40
CA ASN A 252 23.83 7.69 -24.35
C ASN A 252 23.39 8.05 -25.78
N VAL A 253 24.24 8.68 -26.55
CA VAL A 253 23.97 8.94 -27.96
C VAL A 253 24.57 7.80 -28.78
N ILE A 254 23.72 6.96 -29.39
CA ILE A 254 24.17 5.80 -30.16
C ILE A 254 24.61 6.21 -31.56
N ASN A 255 23.90 7.17 -32.16
CA ASN A 255 24.24 7.69 -33.47
C ASN A 255 23.88 9.18 -33.55
N SER A 256 24.81 10.03 -34.00
CA SER A 256 24.58 11.46 -34.23
C SER A 256 25.40 11.96 -35.41
N PRO A 257 24.86 12.90 -36.20
CA PRO A 257 25.63 13.54 -37.24
C PRO A 257 26.93 14.23 -36.78
N LYS A 258 26.95 14.69 -35.51
CA LYS A 258 28.12 15.30 -34.87
C LYS A 258 29.15 14.27 -34.39
N LEU A 259 28.76 13.01 -34.17
CA LEU A 259 29.66 11.94 -33.74
C LEU A 259 30.44 11.28 -34.88
N GLN A 260 30.20 11.67 -36.15
CA GLN A 260 31.05 11.25 -37.27
C GLN A 260 32.51 11.78 -37.13
N GLU A 261 32.74 12.78 -36.27
CA GLU A 261 34.08 13.29 -35.93
C GLU A 261 34.71 12.58 -34.71
N TYR A 262 33.97 11.82 -33.96
CA TYR A 262 34.47 11.04 -32.79
C TYR A 262 34.42 9.55 -33.09
N SER A 263 35.45 9.05 -33.76
CA SER A 263 35.62 7.63 -34.14
C SER A 263 36.08 6.73 -33.00
N ASP A 264 35.54 6.84 -31.81
CA ASP A 264 35.90 5.98 -30.68
C ASP A 264 35.04 4.73 -30.45
N PHE A 265 34.10 4.45 -31.36
CA PHE A 265 33.53 3.10 -31.51
C PHE A 265 34.46 2.29 -32.42
N GLN A 266 35.64 1.92 -31.93
CA GLN A 266 36.47 0.90 -32.53
C GLN A 266 35.83 -0.49 -32.31
N THR A 267 34.91 -0.84 -33.21
CA THR A 267 34.80 -2.23 -33.66
C THR A 267 36.09 -2.63 -34.32
N SER A 268 36.49 -3.91 -34.24
CA SER A 268 37.69 -4.47 -34.88
C SER A 268 38.04 -3.78 -36.19
N PRO A 269 39.37 -3.57 -36.49
CA PRO A 269 39.84 -2.61 -37.49
C PRO A 269 39.34 -2.75 -38.92
N ASP A 270 38.55 -3.79 -39.22
CA ASP A 270 38.09 -4.10 -40.58
C ASP A 270 36.57 -3.83 -40.85
N GLN A 271 35.74 -3.39 -39.90
CA GLN A 271 34.32 -3.17 -40.17
C GLN A 271 33.73 -1.96 -39.44
N SER A 272 33.88 -0.78 -40.05
CA SER A 272 33.08 0.41 -39.65
C SER A 272 31.63 0.26 -40.15
N TYR A 273 30.70 -0.21 -39.29
CA TYR A 273 29.29 -0.23 -39.62
C TYR A 273 28.66 1.16 -39.49
N ARG A 274 28.34 1.79 -40.60
CA ARG A 274 27.41 2.91 -40.63
C ARG A 274 25.98 2.37 -40.55
N ILE A 275 25.24 2.73 -39.49
CA ILE A 275 23.85 2.25 -39.27
C ILE A 275 22.92 2.82 -40.36
N GLY A 276 23.19 3.97 -40.95
CA GLY A 276 22.31 4.58 -41.95
C GLY A 276 21.09 5.27 -41.33
N LYS A 277 20.01 5.47 -42.12
CA LYS A 277 18.78 6.11 -41.65
C LYS A 277 17.88 5.14 -40.90
N VAL A 278 17.78 5.33 -39.61
CA VAL A 278 16.93 4.50 -38.75
C VAL A 278 15.46 4.93 -38.87
N LYS A 279 14.60 4.02 -39.29
CA LYS A 279 13.14 4.27 -39.45
C LYS A 279 12.28 3.72 -38.32
N ALA A 280 12.69 2.65 -37.66
CA ALA A 280 11.93 2.05 -36.57
C ALA A 280 12.86 1.46 -35.51
N ILE A 281 12.39 1.42 -34.27
CA ILE A 281 13.14 0.97 -33.10
C ILE A 281 12.24 0.06 -32.26
N ALA A 282 12.86 -0.95 -31.64
CA ALA A 282 12.22 -1.77 -30.62
C ALA A 282 13.20 -2.11 -29.49
N ILE A 283 12.66 -2.38 -28.32
CA ILE A 283 13.40 -2.93 -27.17
C ILE A 283 12.85 -4.31 -26.86
N SER A 284 13.73 -5.28 -26.55
CA SER A 284 13.30 -6.64 -26.22
C SER A 284 12.47 -6.68 -24.95
N PRO A 285 11.58 -7.70 -24.78
CA PRO A 285 10.83 -7.85 -23.55
C PRO A 285 11.69 -7.95 -22.28
N SER A 286 12.90 -8.53 -22.39
CA SER A 286 13.89 -8.60 -21.29
C SER A 286 14.64 -7.30 -21.04
N ASN A 287 14.53 -6.28 -21.91
CA ASN A 287 15.33 -5.05 -21.92
C ASN A 287 16.83 -5.26 -22.16
N GLU A 288 17.25 -6.38 -22.70
CA GLU A 288 18.67 -6.67 -22.94
C GLU A 288 19.15 -6.28 -24.33
N THR A 289 18.21 -6.17 -25.27
CA THR A 289 18.54 -5.93 -26.68
C THR A 289 17.69 -4.79 -27.27
N ILE A 290 18.34 -3.87 -27.97
CA ILE A 290 17.71 -2.84 -28.79
C ILE A 290 17.81 -3.28 -30.24
N ALA A 291 16.71 -3.20 -30.97
CA ALA A 291 16.68 -3.45 -32.40
C ALA A 291 16.40 -2.15 -33.14
N LEU A 292 17.16 -1.90 -34.23
CA LEU A 292 17.03 -0.75 -35.09
C LEU A 292 16.82 -1.24 -36.52
N TYR A 293 15.84 -0.69 -37.22
CA TYR A 293 15.67 -0.92 -38.65
C TYR A 293 16.17 0.28 -39.45
N ALA A 294 17.17 0.06 -40.30
CA ALA A 294 17.70 1.09 -41.23
C ALA A 294 17.26 0.80 -42.68
N SER A 295 16.57 1.76 -43.27
CA SER A 295 16.02 1.63 -44.64
C SER A 295 17.11 1.62 -45.71
N ASP A 296 18.15 2.48 -45.57
CA ASP A 296 19.17 2.64 -46.59
C ASP A 296 19.97 1.35 -46.84
N SER A 297 20.17 0.57 -45.78
CA SER A 297 20.89 -0.70 -45.84
C SER A 297 19.99 -1.93 -45.88
N LYS A 298 18.65 -1.75 -45.88
CA LYS A 298 17.67 -2.83 -45.75
C LYS A 298 18.06 -3.86 -44.69
N SER A 299 18.48 -3.37 -43.51
CA SER A 299 19.09 -4.18 -42.47
C SER A 299 18.48 -3.89 -41.12
N ALA A 300 18.38 -4.92 -40.28
CA ALA A 300 18.14 -4.79 -38.87
C ALA A 300 19.47 -4.88 -38.09
N PHE A 301 19.62 -4.01 -37.11
CA PHE A 301 20.75 -4.00 -36.21
C PHE A 301 20.28 -4.36 -34.82
N PHE A 302 21.00 -5.27 -34.18
CA PHE A 302 20.73 -5.67 -32.79
C PHE A 302 21.90 -5.19 -31.91
N LEU A 303 21.58 -4.44 -30.89
CA LEU A 303 22.51 -3.81 -29.96
C LEU A 303 22.22 -4.30 -28.53
N SER A 304 23.24 -4.63 -27.75
CA SER A 304 23.05 -4.91 -26.32
C SER A 304 22.84 -3.62 -25.55
N THR A 305 21.88 -3.63 -24.61
CA THR A 305 21.64 -2.50 -23.70
C THR A 305 22.72 -2.38 -22.61
N GLN A 306 23.40 -3.49 -22.27
CA GLN A 306 24.49 -3.47 -21.30
C GLN A 306 25.78 -2.92 -21.93
N ILE A 307 25.88 -1.61 -21.98
CA ILE A 307 27.10 -0.90 -22.42
C ILE A 307 28.12 -0.97 -21.28
N SER A 308 28.89 -2.05 -21.24
CA SER A 308 30.12 -2.10 -20.40
C SER A 308 31.29 -1.51 -21.19
N PRO A 309 32.06 -0.57 -20.62
CA PRO A 309 33.21 0.00 -21.32
C PRO A 309 34.36 -1.00 -21.59
N LYS A 310 34.19 -2.27 -21.28
CA LYS A 310 35.19 -3.33 -21.43
C LYS A 310 34.76 -4.51 -22.31
N THR A 311 33.51 -4.59 -22.72
CA THR A 311 33.02 -5.60 -23.67
C THR A 311 32.80 -4.92 -25.00
N GLU A 312 33.48 -5.40 -26.06
CA GLU A 312 33.23 -5.03 -27.44
C GLU A 312 31.73 -5.19 -27.67
N ASN A 313 31.03 -4.10 -28.01
CA ASN A 313 29.62 -4.11 -28.32
C ASN A 313 29.39 -4.98 -29.54
N GLU A 314 28.92 -6.18 -29.38
CA GLU A 314 28.49 -7.03 -30.48
C GLU A 314 27.27 -6.41 -31.15
N ILE A 315 27.50 -5.63 -32.17
CA ILE A 315 26.50 -5.16 -33.11
C ILE A 315 26.29 -6.27 -34.14
N SER A 316 25.15 -6.98 -34.08
CA SER A 316 24.83 -7.89 -35.16
C SER A 316 23.97 -7.18 -36.20
N LYS A 317 24.50 -7.15 -37.43
CA LYS A 317 23.81 -6.62 -38.63
C LYS A 317 23.20 -7.79 -39.41
N VAL A 318 21.90 -7.77 -39.61
CA VAL A 318 21.18 -8.75 -40.43
C VAL A 318 20.57 -8.05 -41.65
N THR A 319 21.05 -8.36 -42.84
CA THR A 319 20.42 -7.99 -44.09
C THR A 319 19.38 -9.02 -44.46
N PHE A 320 18.19 -8.59 -44.77
CA PHE A 320 17.11 -9.50 -45.13
C PHE A 320 16.77 -9.37 -46.63
N LYS A 321 16.33 -10.49 -47.21
CA LYS A 321 15.73 -10.54 -48.54
C LYS A 321 14.30 -11.07 -48.41
N ILE A 322 13.40 -10.60 -49.24
CA ILE A 322 12.08 -11.17 -49.38
C ILE A 322 12.25 -12.45 -50.21
N SER A 323 11.61 -13.55 -49.77
CA SER A 323 11.70 -14.84 -50.46
C SER A 323 11.27 -14.76 -51.92
N ASP A 324 11.95 -15.51 -52.79
CA ASP A 324 11.63 -15.61 -54.21
C ASP A 324 10.27 -16.32 -54.47
N ASP A 325 9.60 -16.85 -53.44
CA ASP A 325 8.28 -17.46 -53.50
C ASP A 325 7.14 -16.48 -53.78
N PHE A 326 7.41 -15.16 -53.72
CA PHE A 326 6.43 -14.12 -53.98
C PHE A 326 6.58 -13.54 -55.41
N GLU A 327 5.49 -12.95 -55.89
CA GLU A 327 5.51 -12.30 -57.21
C GLU A 327 6.46 -11.09 -57.20
N GLU A 328 7.30 -10.94 -58.22
CA GLU A 328 8.25 -9.82 -58.34
C GLU A 328 7.58 -8.44 -58.16
N LYS A 329 6.32 -8.32 -58.57
CA LYS A 329 5.54 -7.10 -58.40
C LYS A 329 5.27 -6.79 -56.93
N GLU A 330 4.91 -7.80 -56.14
CA GLU A 330 4.67 -7.68 -54.72
C GLU A 330 5.94 -7.34 -53.97
N ILE A 331 7.05 -7.97 -54.33
CA ILE A 331 8.39 -7.68 -53.77
C ILE A 331 8.75 -6.22 -54.01
N ARG A 332 8.60 -5.72 -55.23
CA ARG A 332 8.89 -4.31 -55.57
C ARG A 332 7.98 -3.33 -54.85
N GLU A 333 6.70 -3.68 -54.65
CA GLU A 333 5.77 -2.86 -53.87
C GLU A 333 6.15 -2.82 -52.39
N GLN A 334 6.48 -3.95 -51.80
CA GLN A 334 6.95 -4.00 -50.39
C GLN A 334 8.26 -3.21 -50.19
N GLU A 335 9.21 -3.33 -51.12
CA GLU A 335 10.45 -2.56 -51.06
C GLU A 335 10.18 -1.05 -51.13
N LYS A 336 9.28 -0.60 -51.99
CA LYS A 336 8.85 0.81 -52.04
C LYS A 336 8.22 1.25 -50.72
N ILE A 337 7.39 0.41 -50.09
CA ILE A 337 6.76 0.69 -48.80
C ILE A 337 7.81 0.85 -47.70
N LEU A 338 8.82 -0.02 -47.63
CA LEU A 338 9.91 0.06 -46.69
C LEU A 338 10.79 1.31 -46.92
N ASP A 339 10.89 1.80 -48.15
CA ASP A 339 11.67 3.00 -48.49
C ASP A 339 10.89 4.30 -48.29
N TYR A 340 9.55 4.31 -48.42
CA TYR A 340 8.77 5.50 -48.15
C TYR A 340 8.61 5.75 -46.63
N ASN A 341 8.39 7.02 -46.22
CA ASN A 341 8.20 7.46 -44.82
C ASN A 341 6.82 7.06 -44.25
N TRP A 342 6.49 5.75 -44.32
CA TRP A 342 5.28 5.23 -43.73
C TRP A 342 5.54 4.95 -42.23
N ASP A 343 4.50 4.98 -41.43
CA ASP A 343 4.52 4.71 -39.99
C ASP A 343 4.75 3.19 -39.73
N LEU A 344 5.96 2.72 -39.99
CA LEU A 344 6.38 1.33 -39.81
C LEU A 344 6.52 1.04 -38.30
N GLN A 345 6.07 -0.12 -37.91
CA GLN A 345 6.20 -0.58 -36.54
C GLN A 345 7.22 -1.73 -36.44
N LEU A 346 8.24 -1.56 -35.61
CA LEU A 346 9.18 -2.61 -35.29
C LEU A 346 8.79 -3.23 -33.94
N LEU A 347 8.66 -4.54 -33.89
CA LEU A 347 8.20 -5.28 -32.73
C LEU A 347 9.08 -6.51 -32.49
N PHE A 348 9.36 -6.84 -31.24
CA PHE A 348 9.98 -8.12 -30.93
C PHE A 348 8.94 -9.26 -31.05
N CYS A 349 9.39 -10.39 -31.63
CA CYS A 349 8.67 -11.65 -31.70
C CYS A 349 9.43 -12.67 -30.83
N GLY A 350 9.19 -12.70 -29.53
CA GLY A 350 10.06 -13.33 -28.55
C GLY A 350 11.28 -12.46 -28.22
N GLU A 351 12.40 -13.06 -27.82
CA GLU A 351 13.61 -12.33 -27.40
C GLU A 351 14.62 -12.09 -28.54
N ASP A 352 14.74 -13.03 -29.47
CA ASP A 352 15.79 -13.05 -30.50
C ASP A 352 15.31 -12.61 -31.90
N ASN A 353 14.01 -12.45 -32.08
CA ASN A 353 13.43 -12.15 -33.38
C ASN A 353 12.76 -10.79 -33.37
N VAL A 354 12.86 -10.08 -34.48
CA VAL A 354 12.23 -8.77 -34.66
C VAL A 354 11.35 -8.79 -35.91
N ALA A 355 10.15 -8.29 -35.79
CA ALA A 355 9.20 -8.18 -36.86
C ALA A 355 9.05 -6.73 -37.33
N ILE A 356 9.17 -6.48 -38.63
CA ILE A 356 8.82 -5.21 -39.25
C ILE A 356 7.39 -5.34 -39.72
N CYS A 357 6.49 -4.62 -39.07
CA CYS A 357 5.06 -4.64 -39.40
C CYS A 357 4.69 -3.43 -40.28
N GLY A 358 4.12 -3.71 -41.43
CA GLY A 358 3.65 -2.70 -42.38
C GLY A 358 3.79 -3.16 -43.85
N GLY A 359 2.80 -2.83 -44.65
CA GLY A 359 2.76 -3.25 -46.07
C GLY A 359 2.12 -4.61 -46.32
N LEU A 360 2.50 -5.29 -47.36
CA LEU A 360 1.97 -6.59 -47.76
C LEU A 360 2.46 -7.73 -46.88
N PHE A 361 3.67 -7.58 -46.36
CA PHE A 361 4.35 -8.62 -45.59
C PHE A 361 4.81 -8.09 -44.22
N THR A 362 4.71 -8.95 -43.21
CA THR A 362 5.46 -8.80 -41.96
C THR A 362 6.78 -9.52 -42.11
N MET A 363 7.90 -8.78 -42.04
CA MET A 363 9.23 -9.34 -42.16
C MET A 363 9.74 -9.72 -40.76
N ILE A 364 9.94 -11.00 -40.48
CA ILE A 364 10.55 -11.46 -39.21
C ILE A 364 12.03 -11.74 -39.45
N ILE A 365 12.87 -11.11 -38.64
CA ILE A 365 14.32 -11.14 -38.79
C ILE A 365 14.88 -11.70 -37.48
N ASN A 366 15.68 -12.77 -37.57
CA ASN A 366 16.35 -13.37 -36.46
C ASN A 366 17.77 -12.80 -36.32
N ARG A 367 18.24 -12.61 -35.09
CA ARG A 367 19.59 -12.17 -34.74
C ARG A 367 20.70 -13.04 -35.38
N ARG A 368 20.41 -14.31 -35.67
CA ARG A 368 21.34 -15.29 -36.27
C ARG A 368 21.37 -15.28 -37.79
N ASN A 369 20.98 -14.17 -38.41
CA ASN A 369 21.05 -13.94 -39.84
C ASN A 369 20.04 -14.74 -40.68
N SER A 370 18.86 -15.02 -40.13
CA SER A 370 17.75 -15.60 -40.86
C SER A 370 16.59 -14.62 -40.95
N SER A 371 15.84 -14.67 -42.03
CA SER A 371 14.65 -13.83 -42.22
C SER A 371 13.53 -14.61 -42.90
N VAL A 372 12.30 -14.23 -42.63
CA VAL A 372 11.11 -14.77 -43.28
C VAL A 372 10.10 -13.65 -43.52
N ALA A 373 9.46 -13.68 -44.64
CA ALA A 373 8.37 -12.81 -45.01
C ALA A 373 7.02 -13.54 -44.81
N ILE A 374 6.15 -12.99 -44.00
CA ILE A 374 4.82 -13.55 -43.76
C ILE A 374 3.78 -12.57 -44.32
N ARG A 375 2.92 -13.03 -45.26
CA ARG A 375 1.85 -12.20 -45.80
C ARG A 375 0.94 -11.68 -44.70
N VAL A 376 0.66 -10.37 -44.68
CA VAL A 376 -0.15 -9.73 -43.64
C VAL A 376 -1.61 -10.16 -43.74
N GLN A 377 -2.17 -10.13 -44.96
CA GLN A 377 -3.54 -10.56 -45.25
C GLN A 377 -3.56 -11.62 -46.36
N ASP A 378 -4.63 -12.42 -46.42
CA ASP A 378 -4.82 -13.37 -47.49
C ASP A 378 -5.17 -12.65 -48.82
N LYS A 379 -4.71 -13.18 -49.98
CA LYS A 379 -4.88 -12.53 -51.29
C LYS A 379 -6.34 -12.17 -51.62
N GLU A 380 -7.28 -12.96 -51.14
CA GLU A 380 -8.72 -12.78 -51.41
C GLU A 380 -9.30 -11.50 -50.76
N ASN A 381 -8.65 -11.00 -49.71
CA ASN A 381 -9.10 -9.86 -48.92
C ASN A 381 -8.31 -8.56 -49.23
N GLU A 382 -7.39 -8.56 -50.14
CA GLU A 382 -6.59 -7.40 -50.54
C GLU A 382 -7.40 -6.38 -51.32
N ILE A 383 -7.71 -5.25 -50.72
CA ILE A 383 -8.35 -4.11 -51.35
C ILE A 383 -7.30 -3.00 -51.50
N GLY A 384 -6.58 -3.02 -52.63
CA GLY A 384 -5.76 -1.86 -53.03
C GLY A 384 -4.30 -1.78 -52.58
N GLY A 385 -3.62 -2.90 -52.41
CA GLY A 385 -2.15 -2.95 -52.47
C GLY A 385 -1.38 -2.55 -51.21
N PHE A 386 -1.92 -1.79 -50.30
CA PHE A 386 -1.24 -1.41 -49.03
C PHE A 386 -2.12 -1.74 -47.82
N VAL A 387 -1.57 -2.50 -46.87
CA VAL A 387 -2.27 -2.87 -45.62
C VAL A 387 -1.59 -2.22 -44.41
N TYR A 388 -2.30 -1.36 -43.73
CA TYR A 388 -1.85 -0.87 -42.44
C TYR A 388 -1.95 -1.96 -41.38
N CYS A 389 -0.93 -2.03 -40.51
CA CYS A 389 -0.83 -3.01 -39.45
C CYS A 389 -0.40 -2.32 -38.16
N ARG A 390 -1.09 -2.66 -37.08
CA ARG A 390 -0.72 -2.26 -35.72
C ARG A 390 -0.62 -3.47 -34.83
N GLY A 391 0.47 -3.61 -34.11
CA GLY A 391 0.75 -4.81 -33.34
C GLY A 391 1.30 -4.55 -31.95
N ILE A 392 1.45 -5.63 -31.21
CA ILE A 392 2.09 -5.69 -29.92
C ILE A 392 2.96 -6.94 -29.82
N SER A 393 4.13 -6.79 -29.18
CA SER A 393 5.02 -7.92 -28.86
C SER A 393 4.41 -8.80 -27.76
N GLU A 394 4.45 -10.12 -27.96
CA GLU A 394 4.10 -11.13 -26.98
C GLU A 394 5.34 -11.96 -26.62
N VAL A 395 5.24 -12.79 -25.57
CA VAL A 395 6.37 -13.58 -25.06
C VAL A 395 6.90 -14.57 -26.12
N ASP A 396 6.01 -15.15 -26.90
CA ASP A 396 6.31 -16.17 -27.90
C ASP A 396 6.00 -15.74 -29.34
N GLY A 397 5.63 -14.46 -29.54
CA GLY A 397 5.22 -14.02 -30.85
C GLY A 397 4.82 -12.56 -30.91
N LEU A 398 3.89 -12.25 -31.79
CA LEU A 398 3.30 -10.94 -31.93
C LEU A 398 1.82 -11.04 -32.32
N ARG A 399 1.03 -10.07 -31.87
CA ARG A 399 -0.37 -9.89 -32.29
C ARG A 399 -0.48 -8.61 -33.08
N TYR A 400 -1.26 -8.64 -34.11
CA TYR A 400 -1.51 -7.46 -34.89
C TYR A 400 -2.95 -7.41 -35.43
N ILE A 401 -3.41 -6.21 -35.66
CA ILE A 401 -4.68 -5.91 -36.29
C ILE A 401 -4.40 -5.23 -37.62
N THR A 402 -5.14 -5.62 -38.63
CA THR A 402 -5.23 -4.96 -39.93
C THR A 402 -6.60 -4.31 -40.08
N ASP A 403 -6.86 -3.66 -41.18
CA ASP A 403 -8.17 -3.06 -41.48
C ASP A 403 -9.31 -4.08 -41.43
N ASN A 404 -9.05 -5.33 -41.75
CA ASN A 404 -10.04 -6.38 -41.87
C ASN A 404 -9.91 -7.55 -40.88
N GLU A 405 -8.74 -7.80 -40.33
CA GLU A 405 -8.42 -9.03 -39.60
C GLU A 405 -7.59 -8.79 -38.36
N VAL A 406 -7.70 -9.69 -37.40
CA VAL A 406 -6.81 -9.79 -36.25
C VAL A 406 -6.04 -11.11 -36.34
N HIS A 407 -4.73 -11.02 -36.22
CA HIS A 407 -3.82 -12.16 -36.34
C HIS A 407 -2.93 -12.34 -35.13
N LEU A 408 -2.49 -13.56 -34.91
CA LEU A 408 -1.43 -13.97 -34.02
C LEU A 408 -0.34 -14.68 -34.81
N ILE A 409 0.90 -14.25 -34.70
CA ILE A 409 2.07 -14.97 -35.18
C ILE A 409 2.83 -15.48 -33.98
N THR A 410 3.12 -16.78 -33.94
CA THR A 410 3.90 -17.40 -32.86
C THR A 410 5.06 -18.22 -33.45
N GLN A 411 6.17 -18.24 -32.69
CA GLN A 411 7.28 -19.12 -33.00
C GLN A 411 6.93 -20.56 -32.56
N VAL A 412 7.03 -21.49 -33.44
CA VAL A 412 6.81 -22.93 -33.14
C VAL A 412 7.99 -23.48 -32.36
N SER A 413 7.73 -24.30 -31.34
CA SER A 413 8.79 -24.87 -30.51
C SER A 413 9.61 -25.92 -31.30
N SER A 414 10.89 -26.05 -30.90
CA SER A 414 11.78 -27.07 -31.45
C SER A 414 11.27 -28.49 -31.19
N GLU A 415 10.59 -28.69 -30.05
CA GLU A 415 9.99 -29.95 -29.64
C GLU A 415 8.87 -30.34 -30.62
N PHE A 416 7.99 -29.42 -30.95
CA PHE A 416 6.91 -29.70 -31.89
C PHE A 416 7.43 -29.95 -33.30
N THR A 417 8.39 -29.15 -33.77
CA THR A 417 9.06 -29.38 -35.08
C THR A 417 9.71 -30.76 -35.15
N LYS A 418 10.42 -31.18 -34.09
CA LYS A 418 11.04 -32.52 -34.02
C LYS A 418 10.01 -33.66 -34.11
N ILE A 419 8.85 -33.49 -33.49
CA ILE A 419 7.81 -34.54 -33.48
C ILE A 419 7.15 -34.67 -34.84
N CYS A 420 6.82 -33.52 -35.46
CA CYS A 420 6.08 -33.46 -36.69
C CYS A 420 6.93 -33.65 -37.95
N SER A 421 8.24 -33.31 -37.92
CA SER A 421 9.10 -33.45 -39.12
C SER A 421 9.16 -34.91 -39.60
N PRO A 422 8.91 -35.15 -40.92
CA PRO A 422 8.90 -36.50 -41.50
C PRO A 422 10.21 -37.28 -41.30
N PHE A 423 11.33 -36.59 -41.28
CA PHE A 423 12.68 -37.17 -41.20
C PHE A 423 13.24 -37.17 -39.81
N SER A 424 12.51 -36.74 -38.79
CA SER A 424 12.96 -36.72 -37.43
C SER A 424 13.09 -38.15 -36.86
N LYS A 425 14.22 -38.38 -36.17
CA LYS A 425 14.50 -39.62 -35.42
C LYS A 425 14.31 -39.41 -33.89
N SER A 426 13.45 -38.45 -33.49
CA SER A 426 13.23 -38.16 -32.08
C SER A 426 12.48 -39.29 -31.39
N LYS A 427 12.86 -39.57 -30.13
CA LYS A 427 12.19 -40.56 -29.27
C LYS A 427 10.74 -40.21 -28.98
N SER A 428 10.42 -38.93 -28.99
CA SER A 428 9.05 -38.40 -28.84
C SER A 428 8.17 -38.82 -30.03
N LYS A 429 8.68 -38.75 -31.27
CA LYS A 429 7.98 -39.24 -32.44
C LYS A 429 7.77 -40.77 -32.40
N ASP A 430 8.76 -41.50 -31.89
CA ASP A 430 8.64 -42.97 -31.68
C ASP A 430 7.57 -43.28 -30.62
N LEU A 431 7.43 -42.43 -29.57
CA LEU A 431 6.35 -42.58 -28.60
C LEU A 431 4.96 -42.37 -29.20
N VAL A 432 4.83 -41.40 -30.10
CA VAL A 432 3.58 -41.18 -30.89
C VAL A 432 3.23 -42.41 -31.71
N LYS A 433 4.22 -42.99 -32.42
CA LYS A 433 4.03 -44.26 -33.19
C LYS A 433 3.65 -45.41 -32.28
N ALA A 434 4.33 -45.56 -31.11
CA ALA A 434 3.99 -46.59 -30.15
C ALA A 434 2.54 -46.49 -29.67
N TYR A 435 2.07 -45.27 -29.40
CA TYR A 435 0.69 -45.02 -29.02
C TYR A 435 -0.30 -45.35 -30.18
N ALA A 436 0.04 -45.00 -31.39
CA ALA A 436 -0.77 -45.33 -32.59
C ALA A 436 -0.87 -46.88 -32.76
N PHE A 437 0.24 -47.61 -32.60
CA PHE A 437 0.23 -49.07 -32.64
C PHE A 437 -0.50 -49.72 -31.45
N PHE A 438 -0.43 -49.08 -30.26
CA PHE A 438 -1.23 -49.52 -29.13
C PHE A 438 -2.73 -49.42 -29.41
N LEU A 439 -3.19 -48.30 -29.97
CA LEU A 439 -4.60 -48.10 -30.34
C LEU A 439 -5.07 -49.13 -31.42
N SER A 440 -4.18 -49.50 -32.33
CA SER A 440 -4.45 -50.52 -33.37
C SER A 440 -4.25 -51.97 -32.88
N LYS A 441 -3.93 -52.17 -31.59
CA LYS A 441 -3.64 -53.47 -30.97
C LYS A 441 -2.47 -54.23 -31.64
N ASN A 442 -1.51 -53.50 -32.18
CA ASN A 442 -0.33 -54.07 -32.83
C ASN A 442 0.78 -54.29 -31.79
N PRO A 443 1.34 -55.50 -31.63
CA PRO A 443 2.37 -55.85 -30.63
C PRO A 443 3.69 -55.10 -30.84
N THR A 444 3.99 -54.54 -31.99
CA THR A 444 5.17 -53.73 -32.29
C THR A 444 5.31 -52.53 -31.35
N CYS A 445 4.20 -52.12 -30.70
CA CYS A 445 4.18 -51.09 -29.67
C CYS A 445 5.24 -51.35 -28.56
N ASN A 446 5.36 -52.60 -28.09
CA ASN A 446 6.28 -52.97 -27.02
C ASN A 446 7.75 -52.90 -27.44
N ASP A 447 8.06 -53.20 -28.70
CA ASP A 447 9.42 -53.11 -29.21
C ASP A 447 9.86 -51.63 -29.36
N ILE A 448 8.97 -50.78 -29.77
CA ILE A 448 9.22 -49.34 -29.85
C ILE A 448 9.44 -48.77 -28.45
N LEU A 449 8.62 -49.13 -27.47
CA LEU A 449 8.80 -48.68 -26.07
C LEU A 449 10.15 -49.14 -25.49
N ARG A 450 10.59 -50.37 -25.77
CA ARG A 450 11.91 -50.84 -25.38
C ARG A 450 13.03 -50.04 -26.04
N ASN A 451 12.88 -49.64 -27.31
CA ASN A 451 13.86 -48.83 -28.02
C ASN A 451 13.92 -47.37 -27.51
N ILE A 452 12.86 -46.86 -26.93
CA ILE A 452 12.84 -45.54 -26.27
C ILE A 452 13.62 -45.64 -24.95
N GLY A 453 13.40 -46.71 -24.16
CA GLY A 453 14.16 -47.03 -22.95
C GLY A 453 14.15 -45.88 -21.91
N ASP A 454 15.35 -45.48 -21.49
CA ASP A 454 15.54 -44.44 -20.44
C ASP A 454 15.17 -43.06 -20.88
N ASP A 455 14.99 -42.78 -22.19
CA ASP A 455 14.55 -41.48 -22.72
C ASP A 455 13.03 -41.27 -22.60
N LEU A 456 12.26 -42.23 -22.13
CA LEU A 456 10.80 -42.17 -22.04
C LEU A 456 10.29 -40.95 -21.22
N PRO A 457 10.92 -40.56 -20.09
CA PRO A 457 10.49 -39.34 -19.38
C PRO A 457 10.64 -38.07 -20.22
N ASN A 458 11.76 -37.94 -20.92
CA ASN A 458 12.01 -36.76 -21.80
C ASN A 458 11.04 -36.76 -22.99
N ALA A 459 10.85 -37.92 -23.66
CA ALA A 459 9.91 -38.05 -24.74
C ALA A 459 8.46 -37.69 -24.33
N THR A 460 8.05 -38.09 -23.12
CA THR A 460 6.74 -37.76 -22.57
C THR A 460 6.57 -36.27 -22.31
N ASN A 461 7.60 -35.62 -21.76
CA ASN A 461 7.58 -34.15 -21.53
C ASN A 461 7.58 -33.38 -22.84
N GLU A 462 8.36 -33.79 -23.83
CA GLU A 462 8.39 -33.17 -25.15
C GLU A 462 7.02 -33.25 -25.86
N LEU A 463 6.34 -34.41 -25.78
CA LEU A 463 4.98 -34.54 -26.32
C LEU A 463 3.99 -33.60 -25.66
N LEU A 464 4.08 -33.45 -24.34
CA LEU A 464 3.19 -32.58 -23.59
C LEU A 464 3.46 -31.10 -23.92
N SER A 465 4.74 -30.74 -24.04
CA SER A 465 5.16 -29.40 -24.47
C SER A 465 4.64 -29.12 -25.89
N ALA A 466 4.83 -30.03 -26.83
CA ALA A 466 4.31 -29.89 -28.18
C ALA A 466 2.78 -29.76 -28.23
N ALA A 467 2.07 -30.55 -27.42
CA ALA A 467 0.62 -30.45 -27.32
C ALA A 467 0.16 -29.09 -26.77
N SER A 468 0.93 -28.49 -25.82
CA SER A 468 0.60 -27.17 -25.26
C SER A 468 0.80 -26.03 -26.26
N ASP A 469 1.72 -26.16 -27.22
CA ASP A 469 1.99 -25.16 -28.21
C ASP A 469 0.93 -25.10 -29.33
N ILE A 470 0.09 -26.15 -29.47
CA ILE A 470 -0.96 -26.15 -30.51
C ILE A 470 -2.03 -25.10 -30.19
N TYR A 471 -2.11 -24.09 -31.03
CA TYR A 471 -3.14 -23.05 -30.95
C TYR A 471 -4.30 -23.39 -31.87
N TRP A 472 -5.53 -23.34 -31.40
CA TRP A 472 -6.73 -23.51 -32.19
C TRP A 472 -7.92 -22.73 -31.63
N VAL A 473 -8.85 -22.31 -32.50
CA VAL A 473 -10.07 -21.57 -32.18
C VAL A 473 -11.24 -22.22 -32.94
N GLU A 474 -12.36 -22.43 -32.28
CA GLU A 474 -13.54 -23.22 -32.76
C GLU A 474 -14.35 -22.54 -33.88
N LYS A 475 -13.83 -21.56 -34.62
CA LYS A 475 -14.58 -20.84 -35.66
C LYS A 475 -14.49 -21.46 -37.06
N ASP A 476 -13.37 -22.07 -37.36
CA ASP A 476 -13.09 -22.61 -38.70
C ASP A 476 -13.20 -24.13 -38.70
N PRO A 477 -13.95 -24.70 -39.66
CA PRO A 477 -13.95 -26.14 -39.92
C PRO A 477 -12.52 -26.69 -40.08
N ASP A 478 -11.64 -25.90 -40.65
CA ASP A 478 -10.24 -26.26 -40.91
C ASP A 478 -9.38 -26.37 -39.62
N THR A 479 -9.86 -25.91 -38.46
CA THR A 479 -9.13 -26.03 -37.19
C THR A 479 -9.41 -27.31 -36.39
N PHE A 480 -10.36 -28.14 -36.85
CA PHE A 480 -10.66 -29.40 -36.15
C PHE A 480 -9.46 -30.36 -36.14
N HIS A 481 -8.64 -30.37 -37.18
CA HIS A 481 -7.42 -31.17 -37.25
C HIS A 481 -6.43 -30.77 -36.13
N LYS A 482 -6.28 -29.48 -35.83
CA LYS A 482 -5.40 -28.97 -34.73
C LYS A 482 -5.87 -29.40 -33.34
N ARG A 483 -7.18 -29.33 -33.09
CA ARG A 483 -7.79 -29.82 -31.87
C ARG A 483 -7.55 -31.31 -31.66
N ASP A 484 -7.83 -32.11 -32.71
CA ASP A 484 -7.71 -33.56 -32.64
C ASP A 484 -6.26 -33.98 -32.49
N ALA A 485 -5.33 -33.30 -33.16
CA ALA A 485 -3.89 -33.49 -32.95
C ALA A 485 -3.43 -33.16 -31.53
N GLN A 486 -3.91 -32.04 -30.96
CA GLN A 486 -3.61 -31.70 -29.55
C GLN A 486 -4.07 -32.82 -28.59
N ILE A 487 -5.30 -33.29 -28.75
CA ILE A 487 -5.87 -34.37 -27.96
C ILE A 487 -5.05 -35.66 -28.15
N PHE A 488 -4.62 -35.95 -29.36
CA PHE A 488 -3.84 -37.15 -29.69
C PHE A 488 -2.46 -37.11 -29.01
N LEU A 489 -1.73 -35.96 -29.05
CA LEU A 489 -0.45 -35.80 -28.40
C LEU A 489 -0.55 -35.88 -26.85
N VAL A 490 -1.59 -35.25 -26.27
CA VAL A 490 -1.82 -35.37 -24.80
C VAL A 490 -2.08 -36.82 -24.42
N LYS A 491 -2.86 -37.57 -25.20
CA LYS A 491 -3.12 -39.00 -24.92
C LYS A 491 -1.86 -39.87 -25.12
N ALA A 492 -1.03 -39.57 -26.13
CA ALA A 492 0.26 -40.23 -26.32
C ALA A 492 1.21 -39.95 -25.16
N ALA A 493 1.26 -38.73 -24.65
CA ALA A 493 2.02 -38.38 -23.45
C ALA A 493 1.46 -39.09 -22.20
N GLN A 494 0.14 -39.18 -22.05
CA GLN A 494 -0.48 -39.96 -20.96
C GLN A 494 -0.18 -41.46 -21.07
N PHE A 495 -0.12 -41.98 -22.26
CA PHE A 495 0.31 -43.35 -22.51
C PHE A 495 1.76 -43.56 -22.04
N GLY A 496 2.71 -42.70 -22.45
CA GLY A 496 4.10 -42.73 -21.96
C GLY A 496 4.20 -42.66 -20.44
N LYS A 497 3.46 -41.72 -19.80
CA LYS A 497 3.37 -41.55 -18.33
C LYS A 497 3.03 -42.87 -17.63
N SER A 498 2.19 -43.72 -18.22
CA SER A 498 1.74 -44.98 -17.61
C SER A 498 2.86 -45.96 -17.35
N PHE A 499 3.99 -45.83 -18.05
CA PHE A 499 5.16 -46.70 -17.89
C PHE A 499 6.26 -46.10 -17.01
N LEU A 500 6.07 -44.85 -16.49
CA LEU A 500 7.07 -44.13 -15.71
C LEU A 500 6.88 -44.36 -14.21
N LYS A 501 8.01 -44.49 -13.50
CA LYS A 501 8.00 -44.56 -12.03
C LYS A 501 7.88 -43.15 -11.45
N THR A 502 7.07 -42.97 -10.41
CA THR A 502 6.81 -41.70 -9.73
C THR A 502 8.06 -40.99 -9.20
N LYS A 503 9.15 -41.74 -8.92
CA LYS A 503 10.42 -41.15 -8.47
C LYS A 503 11.22 -40.44 -9.56
N ILE A 504 10.98 -40.77 -10.83
CA ILE A 504 11.76 -40.27 -11.97
C ILE A 504 11.01 -39.21 -12.75
N PHE A 505 9.70 -39.20 -12.67
CA PHE A 505 8.82 -38.31 -13.45
C PHE A 505 7.97 -37.43 -12.55
N ASN A 506 7.98 -36.13 -12.84
CA ASN A 506 7.18 -35.14 -12.08
C ASN A 506 5.73 -35.16 -12.57
N ILE A 507 4.89 -35.93 -11.88
CA ILE A 507 3.47 -36.09 -12.18
C ILE A 507 2.72 -34.74 -11.99
N HIS A 508 3.09 -33.95 -10.97
CA HIS A 508 2.43 -32.71 -10.70
C HIS A 508 2.58 -31.71 -11.85
N LYS A 509 3.80 -31.61 -12.41
CA LYS A 509 4.04 -30.73 -13.57
C LYS A 509 3.25 -31.19 -14.80
N PHE A 510 3.13 -32.51 -15.01
CA PHE A 510 2.30 -33.08 -16.09
C PHE A 510 0.83 -32.67 -15.93
N ASP A 511 0.28 -32.83 -14.73
CA ASP A 511 -1.13 -32.52 -14.46
C ASP A 511 -1.38 -31.01 -14.55
N GLU A 512 -0.45 -30.17 -14.13
CA GLU A 512 -0.49 -28.69 -14.23
C GLU A 512 -0.55 -28.26 -15.71
N ILE A 513 0.29 -28.82 -16.57
CA ILE A 513 0.25 -28.48 -18.01
C ILE A 513 -1.09 -28.93 -18.62
N CYS A 514 -1.58 -30.12 -18.29
CA CYS A 514 -2.89 -30.58 -18.77
C CYS A 514 -4.04 -29.70 -18.28
N GLN A 515 -4.01 -29.21 -17.06
CA GLN A 515 -4.97 -28.26 -16.53
C GLN A 515 -4.89 -26.92 -17.28
N SER A 516 -3.69 -26.42 -17.50
CA SER A 516 -3.44 -25.19 -18.26
C SER A 516 -4.01 -25.26 -19.69
N ILE A 517 -3.75 -26.36 -20.39
CA ILE A 517 -4.32 -26.60 -21.75
C ILE A 517 -5.86 -26.55 -21.71
N ARG A 518 -6.51 -27.18 -20.71
CA ARG A 518 -7.96 -27.12 -20.56
C ARG A 518 -8.48 -25.72 -20.32
N ILE A 519 -7.81 -24.96 -19.46
CA ILE A 519 -8.18 -23.58 -19.17
C ILE A 519 -8.07 -22.73 -20.43
N ILE A 520 -6.94 -22.79 -21.13
CA ILE A 520 -6.69 -22.04 -22.36
C ILE A 520 -7.76 -22.37 -23.41
N ASN A 521 -8.03 -23.62 -23.64
CA ASN A 521 -9.03 -24.06 -24.64
C ASN A 521 -10.44 -23.55 -24.28
N ASN A 522 -10.80 -23.55 -22.97
CA ASN A 522 -12.09 -22.96 -22.53
C ASN A 522 -12.13 -21.44 -22.68
N MET A 523 -11.01 -20.76 -22.52
CA MET A 523 -10.94 -19.30 -22.72
C MET A 523 -11.07 -18.89 -24.19
N ARG A 524 -10.51 -19.66 -25.11
CA ARG A 524 -10.51 -19.37 -26.57
C ARG A 524 -11.83 -19.75 -27.26
N ASN A 525 -12.51 -20.81 -26.78
CA ASN A 525 -13.58 -21.45 -27.50
C ASN A 525 -14.99 -21.13 -26.96
N PHE A 526 -15.99 -21.44 -27.74
CA PHE A 526 -17.38 -21.26 -27.38
C PHE A 526 -17.75 -22.08 -26.11
N PRO A 527 -18.58 -21.60 -25.21
CA PRO A 527 -19.35 -20.35 -25.30
C PRO A 527 -18.65 -19.09 -24.75
N LEU A 528 -17.46 -19.17 -24.29
CA LEU A 528 -16.85 -18.12 -23.45
C LEU A 528 -16.04 -17.09 -24.27
N LYS A 529 -15.24 -17.53 -25.22
CA LYS A 529 -14.45 -16.69 -26.17
C LYS A 529 -13.96 -15.37 -25.62
N THR A 530 -13.23 -15.43 -24.51
CA THR A 530 -12.89 -14.22 -23.78
C THR A 530 -11.47 -13.77 -24.02
N ARG A 531 -10.56 -14.73 -24.11
CA ARG A 531 -9.13 -14.45 -24.17
C ARG A 531 -8.41 -15.43 -25.09
N PHE A 532 -7.70 -14.88 -26.07
CA PHE A 532 -6.98 -15.65 -27.07
C PHE A 532 -5.51 -15.79 -26.71
N ILE A 533 -5.24 -16.50 -25.64
CA ILE A 533 -3.92 -16.66 -25.03
C ILE A 533 -3.23 -17.94 -25.51
N THR A 534 -1.90 -17.92 -25.62
CA THR A 534 -1.06 -19.11 -25.85
C THR A 534 -0.69 -19.78 -24.53
N TYR A 535 -0.12 -21.00 -24.59
CA TYR A 535 0.37 -21.67 -23.38
C TYR A 535 1.58 -20.94 -22.78
N ARG A 536 2.49 -20.42 -23.61
CA ARG A 536 3.68 -19.71 -23.14
C ARG A 536 3.31 -18.38 -22.48
N GLU A 537 2.35 -17.67 -23.05
CA GLU A 537 1.80 -16.47 -22.42
C GLU A 537 1.15 -16.79 -21.06
N LEU A 538 0.39 -17.90 -20.98
CA LEU A 538 -0.18 -18.35 -19.70
C LEU A 538 0.91 -18.70 -18.68
N ALA A 539 1.94 -19.45 -19.10
CA ALA A 539 3.03 -19.88 -18.25
C ALA A 539 3.90 -18.71 -17.73
N SER A 540 3.91 -17.57 -18.42
CA SER A 540 4.59 -16.34 -18.00
C SER A 540 3.84 -15.57 -16.90
N MET A 541 2.57 -15.93 -16.66
CA MET A 541 1.69 -15.30 -15.67
C MET A 541 1.39 -16.23 -14.51
N ASP A 542 1.18 -15.66 -13.32
CA ASP A 542 0.57 -16.41 -12.21
C ASP A 542 -0.91 -16.70 -12.51
N MET A 543 -1.40 -17.88 -12.16
CA MET A 543 -2.80 -18.28 -12.40
C MET A 543 -3.80 -17.34 -11.70
N GLN A 544 -3.44 -16.77 -10.55
CA GLN A 544 -4.24 -15.73 -9.87
C GLN A 544 -4.33 -14.46 -10.73
N GLU A 545 -3.28 -14.12 -11.46
CA GLU A 545 -3.30 -12.97 -12.38
C GLU A 545 -4.25 -13.22 -13.56
N VAL A 546 -4.28 -14.46 -14.09
CA VAL A 546 -5.22 -14.85 -15.15
C VAL A 546 -6.67 -14.68 -14.70
N ILE A 547 -6.99 -15.13 -13.47
CA ILE A 547 -8.33 -14.96 -12.87
C ILE A 547 -8.64 -13.45 -12.76
N ASN A 548 -7.69 -12.65 -12.26
CA ASN A 548 -7.87 -11.20 -12.13
C ASN A 548 -8.09 -10.50 -13.47
N LYS A 549 -7.31 -10.84 -14.49
CA LYS A 549 -7.45 -10.31 -15.86
C LYS A 549 -8.79 -10.70 -16.49
N THR A 550 -9.25 -11.93 -16.23
CA THR A 550 -10.58 -12.39 -16.70
C THR A 550 -11.73 -11.60 -16.06
N MET A 551 -11.60 -11.25 -14.77
CA MET A 551 -12.58 -10.39 -14.06
C MET A 551 -12.58 -8.95 -14.59
N ILE A 552 -11.43 -8.41 -15.00
CA ILE A 552 -11.33 -7.08 -15.60
C ILE A 552 -12.11 -7.01 -16.91
N GLN A 553 -12.12 -8.08 -17.69
CA GLN A 553 -12.92 -8.22 -18.91
C GLN A 553 -14.42 -8.49 -18.64
N LEU A 554 -14.84 -8.39 -17.38
CA LEU A 554 -16.21 -8.61 -16.90
C LEU A 554 -16.74 -10.04 -17.09
N ASN A 555 -15.87 -11.02 -17.35
CA ASN A 555 -16.28 -12.40 -17.44
C ASN A 555 -16.13 -13.14 -16.11
N PHE A 556 -16.99 -12.76 -15.15
CA PHE A 556 -17.00 -13.35 -13.81
C PHE A 556 -17.38 -14.84 -13.80
N LYS A 557 -18.20 -15.27 -14.77
CA LYS A 557 -18.58 -16.68 -14.88
C LYS A 557 -17.37 -17.58 -15.17
N LEU A 558 -16.53 -17.18 -16.10
CA LEU A 558 -15.29 -17.89 -16.40
C LEU A 558 -14.30 -17.84 -15.25
N ALA A 559 -14.09 -16.64 -14.66
CA ALA A 559 -13.21 -16.49 -13.50
C ALA A 559 -13.63 -17.40 -12.34
N PHE A 560 -14.92 -17.53 -12.09
CA PHE A 560 -15.47 -18.44 -11.11
C PHE A 560 -15.20 -19.92 -11.45
N GLN A 561 -15.41 -20.31 -12.72
CA GLN A 561 -15.15 -21.68 -13.17
C GLN A 561 -13.65 -22.03 -13.05
N ILE A 562 -12.75 -21.11 -13.41
CA ILE A 562 -11.29 -21.32 -13.26
C ILE A 562 -10.92 -21.45 -11.77
N SER A 563 -11.42 -20.54 -10.91
CA SER A 563 -11.13 -20.58 -9.47
C SER A 563 -11.59 -21.90 -8.86
N LYS A 564 -12.80 -22.35 -9.19
CA LYS A 564 -13.34 -23.63 -8.71
C LYS A 564 -12.54 -24.83 -9.23
N PHE A 565 -12.16 -24.82 -10.51
CA PHE A 565 -11.40 -25.89 -11.13
C PHE A 565 -10.00 -26.05 -10.51
N LEU A 566 -9.36 -24.93 -10.17
CA LEU A 566 -8.02 -24.88 -9.56
C LEU A 566 -8.03 -24.91 -8.04
N LEU A 567 -9.20 -25.01 -7.41
CA LEU A 567 -9.39 -24.94 -5.96
C LEU A 567 -8.87 -23.63 -5.32
N TYR A 568 -8.86 -22.54 -6.08
CA TYR A 568 -8.61 -21.20 -5.55
C TYR A 568 -9.85 -20.67 -4.82
N SER A 569 -9.63 -19.69 -3.96
CA SER A 569 -10.73 -19.05 -3.24
C SER A 569 -11.69 -18.32 -4.18
N GLU A 570 -12.92 -18.75 -4.26
CA GLU A 570 -13.99 -18.10 -5.04
C GLU A 570 -14.41 -16.74 -4.47
N ARG A 571 -14.07 -16.48 -3.21
CA ARG A 571 -14.46 -15.28 -2.44
C ARG A 571 -14.08 -13.99 -3.16
N GLU A 572 -12.88 -13.91 -3.74
CA GLU A 572 -12.39 -12.72 -4.43
C GLU A 572 -13.19 -12.45 -5.71
N VAL A 573 -13.58 -13.49 -6.42
CA VAL A 573 -14.41 -13.38 -7.62
C VAL A 573 -15.79 -12.81 -7.28
N TYR A 574 -16.43 -13.30 -6.21
CA TYR A 574 -17.71 -12.78 -5.74
C TYR A 574 -17.61 -11.32 -5.28
N LEU A 575 -16.54 -10.97 -4.57
CA LEU A 575 -16.28 -9.59 -4.15
C LEU A 575 -16.16 -8.64 -5.36
N LYS A 576 -15.33 -9.01 -6.34
CA LYS A 576 -15.15 -8.20 -7.56
C LYS A 576 -16.45 -8.10 -8.36
N TYR A 577 -17.21 -9.17 -8.47
CA TYR A 577 -18.53 -9.16 -9.09
C TYR A 577 -19.48 -8.18 -8.40
N ALA A 578 -19.58 -8.25 -7.07
CA ALA A 578 -20.41 -7.33 -6.31
C ALA A 578 -20.00 -5.87 -6.52
N ILE A 579 -18.69 -5.59 -6.48
CA ILE A 579 -18.16 -4.25 -6.73
C ILE A 579 -18.48 -3.77 -8.16
N ALA A 580 -18.37 -4.63 -9.16
CA ALA A 580 -18.70 -4.30 -10.54
C ALA A 580 -20.20 -3.96 -10.70
N LYS A 581 -21.10 -4.75 -10.09
CA LYS A 581 -22.55 -4.48 -10.07
C LYS A 581 -22.88 -3.13 -9.41
N ILE A 582 -22.30 -2.87 -8.24
CA ILE A 582 -22.48 -1.60 -7.53
C ILE A 582 -21.99 -0.42 -8.35
N LYS A 583 -20.83 -0.57 -9.00
CA LYS A 583 -20.21 0.47 -9.82
C LYS A 583 -21.03 0.78 -11.09
N LYS A 584 -21.64 -0.23 -11.71
CA LYS A 584 -22.45 -0.10 -12.92
C LYS A 584 -23.65 0.84 -12.72
N GLY A 585 -24.37 0.69 -11.61
CA GLY A 585 -25.39 1.64 -11.20
C GLY A 585 -26.70 1.63 -12.00
N ASP A 586 -26.94 0.63 -12.83
CA ASP A 586 -28.12 0.55 -13.72
C ASP A 586 -29.42 0.24 -12.97
N LEU A 587 -29.34 -0.31 -11.76
CA LEU A 587 -30.48 -0.77 -10.96
C LEU A 587 -30.64 0.07 -9.70
N SER A 588 -31.83 0.08 -9.10
CA SER A 588 -32.06 0.68 -7.80
C SER A 588 -31.23 -0.01 -6.70
N GLU A 589 -30.88 0.73 -5.63
CA GLU A 589 -30.06 0.19 -4.55
C GLU A 589 -30.67 -1.06 -3.89
N ASP A 590 -32.00 -1.12 -3.81
CA ASP A 590 -32.72 -2.25 -3.22
C ASP A 590 -32.62 -3.51 -4.08
N LEU A 591 -32.83 -3.39 -5.39
CA LEU A 591 -32.68 -4.52 -6.32
C LEU A 591 -31.23 -5.04 -6.36
N VAL A 592 -30.24 -4.13 -6.34
CA VAL A 592 -28.82 -4.52 -6.28
C VAL A 592 -28.53 -5.28 -5.00
N TYR A 593 -29.07 -4.84 -3.86
CA TYR A 593 -28.87 -5.52 -2.59
C TYR A 593 -29.47 -6.94 -2.61
N ASP A 594 -30.71 -7.08 -3.08
CA ASP A 594 -31.40 -8.37 -3.06
C ASP A 594 -30.72 -9.38 -4.00
N GLU A 595 -30.37 -8.96 -5.24
CA GLU A 595 -29.59 -9.80 -6.18
C GLU A 595 -28.23 -10.22 -5.59
N LEU A 596 -27.51 -9.30 -4.97
CA LEU A 596 -26.20 -9.61 -4.40
C LEU A 596 -26.35 -10.52 -3.16
N MET A 597 -27.34 -10.30 -2.31
CA MET A 597 -27.56 -11.14 -1.14
C MET A 597 -27.96 -12.57 -1.50
N ASP A 598 -28.72 -12.77 -2.58
CA ASP A 598 -29.07 -14.10 -3.07
C ASP A 598 -27.82 -14.92 -3.44
N ILE A 599 -26.81 -14.26 -3.98
CA ILE A 599 -25.54 -14.90 -4.35
C ILE A 599 -24.61 -15.03 -3.14
N LEU A 600 -24.44 -13.95 -2.36
CA LEU A 600 -23.41 -13.86 -1.32
C LEU A 600 -23.75 -14.60 -0.02
N LYS A 601 -25.06 -14.85 0.27
CA LYS A 601 -25.48 -15.59 1.47
C LYS A 601 -24.92 -17.01 1.54
N ASN A 602 -24.61 -17.62 0.39
CA ASN A 602 -24.11 -18.99 0.29
C ASN A 602 -22.56 -19.05 0.29
N VAL A 603 -21.87 -17.91 0.36
CA VAL A 603 -20.42 -17.82 0.32
C VAL A 603 -19.88 -17.63 1.74
N GLU A 604 -19.07 -18.58 2.19
CA GLU A 604 -18.45 -18.50 3.52
C GLU A 604 -17.41 -17.37 3.62
N ASN A 605 -17.38 -16.70 4.77
CA ASN A 605 -16.36 -15.71 5.14
C ASN A 605 -16.20 -14.52 4.17
N ILE A 606 -17.28 -14.09 3.54
CA ILE A 606 -17.23 -12.91 2.67
C ILE A 606 -17.11 -11.62 3.52
N SER A 607 -16.31 -10.67 3.05
CA SER A 607 -16.14 -9.38 3.72
C SER A 607 -17.15 -8.36 3.21
N TYR A 608 -18.26 -8.18 3.94
CA TYR A 608 -19.25 -7.16 3.60
C TYR A 608 -18.71 -5.74 3.76
N ILE A 609 -17.64 -5.56 4.55
CA ILE A 609 -16.95 -4.28 4.71
C ILE A 609 -16.29 -3.80 3.41
N GLU A 610 -15.65 -4.69 2.66
CA GLU A 610 -15.04 -4.29 1.39
C GLU A 610 -16.09 -3.85 0.38
N ILE A 611 -17.24 -4.50 0.39
CA ILE A 611 -18.41 -4.11 -0.42
C ILE A 611 -18.91 -2.74 0.04
N ALA A 612 -19.11 -2.54 1.35
CA ALA A 612 -19.59 -1.28 1.92
C ALA A 612 -18.62 -0.11 1.63
N LYS A 613 -17.31 -0.30 1.76
CA LYS A 613 -16.29 0.70 1.37
C LYS A 613 -16.45 1.15 -0.08
N LYS A 614 -16.77 0.22 -0.97
CA LYS A 614 -17.01 0.57 -2.39
C LYS A 614 -18.34 1.26 -2.60
N CYS A 615 -19.39 0.86 -1.88
CA CYS A 615 -20.67 1.60 -1.88
C CYS A 615 -20.47 3.06 -1.46
N ILE A 616 -19.73 3.30 -0.38
CA ILE A 616 -19.41 4.67 0.09
C ILE A 616 -18.65 5.45 -0.99
N LYS A 617 -17.63 4.83 -1.61
CA LYS A 617 -16.85 5.45 -2.68
C LYS A 617 -17.70 5.86 -3.88
N TYR A 618 -18.79 5.14 -4.16
CA TYR A 618 -19.73 5.43 -5.26
C TYR A 618 -20.98 6.19 -4.80
N ASN A 619 -20.97 6.79 -3.59
CA ASN A 619 -22.06 7.59 -3.00
C ASN A 619 -23.39 6.82 -2.84
N LYS A 620 -23.33 5.49 -2.69
CA LYS A 620 -24.50 4.63 -2.42
C LYS A 620 -24.61 4.34 -0.91
N ASN A 621 -24.92 5.38 -0.15
CA ASN A 621 -24.84 5.34 1.31
C ASN A 621 -25.86 4.38 1.96
N LYS A 622 -27.08 4.34 1.45
CA LYS A 622 -28.12 3.41 1.95
C LYS A 622 -27.71 1.94 1.76
N LEU A 623 -27.17 1.64 0.59
CA LEU A 623 -26.67 0.31 0.28
C LEU A 623 -25.47 -0.08 1.16
N ALA A 624 -24.56 0.88 1.42
CA ALA A 624 -23.44 0.67 2.33
C ALA A 624 -23.90 0.28 3.74
N GLU A 625 -24.89 0.98 4.29
CA GLU A 625 -25.42 0.68 5.63
C GLU A 625 -26.04 -0.71 5.71
N ARG A 626 -26.77 -1.14 4.66
CA ARG A 626 -27.36 -2.49 4.61
C ARG A 626 -26.30 -3.58 4.65
N PHE A 627 -25.18 -3.42 3.93
CA PHE A 627 -24.05 -4.36 3.97
C PHE A 627 -23.29 -4.30 5.29
N LEU A 628 -23.09 -3.11 5.89
CA LEU A 628 -22.49 -2.98 7.21
C LEU A 628 -23.28 -3.70 8.29
N ASN A 629 -24.61 -3.69 8.21
CA ASN A 629 -25.47 -4.42 9.15
C ASN A 629 -25.31 -5.95 9.07
N LYS A 630 -24.78 -6.49 7.95
CA LYS A 630 -24.51 -7.93 7.77
C LYS A 630 -23.11 -8.34 8.25
N GLU A 631 -22.21 -7.39 8.46
CA GLU A 631 -20.88 -7.69 8.99
C GLU A 631 -20.98 -8.15 10.45
N LYS A 632 -20.16 -9.15 10.82
CA LYS A 632 -20.16 -9.73 12.16
C LYS A 632 -19.35 -8.90 13.17
N SER A 633 -18.24 -8.32 12.74
CA SER A 633 -17.32 -7.59 13.61
C SER A 633 -17.72 -6.12 13.74
N ASP A 634 -18.09 -5.69 14.96
CA ASP A 634 -18.51 -4.33 15.22
C ASP A 634 -17.37 -3.30 15.09
N LEU A 635 -16.16 -3.65 15.51
CA LEU A 635 -15.00 -2.75 15.44
C LEU A 635 -14.66 -2.34 14.02
N VAL A 636 -14.80 -3.25 13.05
CA VAL A 636 -14.44 -3.00 11.65
C VAL A 636 -15.50 -2.13 10.94
N LYS A 637 -16.73 -2.02 11.50
CA LYS A 637 -17.81 -1.15 10.97
C LYS A 637 -17.59 0.32 11.31
N ILE A 638 -16.99 0.61 12.47
CA ILE A 638 -16.85 1.97 13.00
C ILE A 638 -16.23 2.95 11.98
N PRO A 639 -15.06 2.67 11.33
CA PRO A 639 -14.48 3.58 10.35
C PRO A 639 -15.38 3.91 9.17
N GLN A 640 -16.25 2.97 8.76
CA GLN A 640 -17.19 3.14 7.65
C GLN A 640 -18.38 4.03 8.05
N TYR A 641 -18.93 3.83 9.26
CA TYR A 641 -19.96 4.73 9.77
C TYR A 641 -19.44 6.15 9.97
N LEU A 642 -18.17 6.31 10.36
CA LEU A 642 -17.52 7.63 10.43
C LEU A 642 -17.40 8.29 9.04
N GLN A 643 -17.10 7.51 7.99
CA GLN A 643 -17.08 8.02 6.62
C GLN A 643 -18.48 8.40 6.11
N LEU A 644 -19.51 7.65 6.51
CA LEU A 644 -20.92 7.92 6.22
C LEU A 644 -21.49 9.09 7.01
N LYS A 645 -20.73 9.65 7.97
CA LYS A 645 -21.19 10.64 8.95
C LYS A 645 -22.39 10.17 9.78
N ASN A 646 -22.55 8.85 9.94
CA ASN A 646 -23.55 8.27 10.81
C ASN A 646 -22.95 8.13 12.22
N TRP A 647 -22.92 9.27 12.92
CA TRP A 647 -22.26 9.43 14.21
C TRP A 647 -22.89 8.57 15.30
N ASP A 648 -24.22 8.45 15.29
CA ASP A 648 -24.96 7.70 16.29
C ASP A 648 -24.57 6.22 16.28
N LYS A 649 -24.54 5.59 15.09
CA LYS A 649 -24.12 4.19 14.98
C LYS A 649 -22.64 3.99 15.28
N ALA A 650 -21.78 4.94 14.88
CA ALA A 650 -20.35 4.87 15.18
C ALA A 650 -20.09 4.92 16.70
N LEU A 651 -20.78 5.81 17.43
CA LEU A 651 -20.70 5.91 18.88
C LEU A 651 -21.29 4.68 19.57
N GLU A 652 -22.48 4.22 19.15
CA GLU A 652 -23.11 3.01 19.69
C GLU A 652 -22.17 1.80 19.64
N LEU A 653 -21.56 1.55 18.47
CA LEU A 653 -20.65 0.42 18.27
C LEU A 653 -19.33 0.59 19.04
N SER A 654 -18.82 1.81 19.14
CA SER A 654 -17.61 2.08 19.91
C SER A 654 -17.82 1.86 21.41
N LEU A 655 -19.00 2.24 21.92
CA LEU A 655 -19.36 2.00 23.32
C LEU A 655 -19.55 0.50 23.61
N LYS A 656 -20.12 -0.26 22.68
CA LYS A 656 -20.22 -1.73 22.78
C LYS A 656 -18.87 -2.44 22.83
N SER A 657 -17.82 -1.82 22.29
CA SER A 657 -16.47 -2.41 22.32
C SER A 657 -15.81 -2.36 23.70
N TYR A 658 -16.29 -1.51 24.61
CA TYR A 658 -15.70 -1.23 25.94
C TYR A 658 -14.22 -0.78 25.89
N ASP A 659 -13.71 -0.40 24.72
CA ASP A 659 -12.34 0.12 24.56
C ASP A 659 -12.37 1.65 24.51
N ILE A 660 -11.83 2.25 25.56
CA ILE A 660 -11.79 3.72 25.69
C ILE A 660 -10.99 4.39 24.58
N ASN A 661 -9.98 3.73 24.01
CA ASN A 661 -9.18 4.28 22.92
C ASN A 661 -10.00 4.34 21.62
N VAL A 662 -10.79 3.32 21.34
CA VAL A 662 -11.71 3.31 20.18
C VAL A 662 -12.74 4.43 20.33
N ILE A 663 -13.32 4.59 21.51
CA ILE A 663 -14.29 5.65 21.79
C ILE A 663 -13.65 7.03 21.59
N LYS A 664 -12.43 7.26 22.12
CA LYS A 664 -11.68 8.51 21.95
C LYS A 664 -11.40 8.82 20.47
N VAL A 665 -11.03 7.82 19.66
CA VAL A 665 -10.82 8.00 18.20
C VAL A 665 -12.12 8.42 17.50
N VAL A 666 -13.25 7.85 17.87
CA VAL A 666 -14.56 8.22 17.32
C VAL A 666 -14.90 9.67 17.72
N ILE A 667 -14.72 10.01 19.00
CA ILE A 667 -14.93 11.38 19.52
C ILE A 667 -14.04 12.39 18.80
N ASP A 668 -12.74 12.10 18.63
CA ASP A 668 -11.79 12.94 17.89
C ASP A 668 -12.27 13.23 16.46
N LYS A 669 -12.74 12.17 15.79
CA LYS A 669 -13.20 12.31 14.40
C LYS A 669 -14.46 13.16 14.29
N ILE A 670 -15.41 12.98 15.21
CA ILE A 670 -16.64 13.78 15.25
C ILE A 670 -16.30 15.25 15.57
N TYR A 671 -15.45 15.49 16.57
CA TYR A 671 -15.04 16.83 16.98
C TYR A 671 -14.31 17.61 15.87
N LYS A 672 -13.51 16.93 15.03
CA LYS A 672 -12.81 17.55 13.89
C LYS A 672 -13.70 17.88 12.70
N VAL A 673 -14.84 17.23 12.56
CA VAL A 673 -15.75 17.40 11.41
C VAL A 673 -16.96 18.27 11.75
N GLU A 674 -17.50 18.13 12.95
CA GLU A 674 -18.72 18.83 13.38
C GLU A 674 -18.41 20.09 14.20
N GLU A 675 -19.30 21.09 14.11
CA GLU A 675 -19.25 22.23 15.00
C GLU A 675 -19.56 21.81 16.45
N LEU A 676 -19.01 22.53 17.42
CA LEU A 676 -19.16 22.21 18.85
C LEU A 676 -20.64 22.08 19.28
N ASN A 677 -21.53 22.82 18.63
CA ASN A 677 -22.99 22.76 18.90
C ASN A 677 -23.59 21.40 18.49
N ASN A 678 -23.25 20.92 17.29
CA ASN A 678 -23.73 19.64 16.78
C ASN A 678 -23.07 18.48 17.53
N PHE A 679 -21.76 18.62 17.81
CA PHE A 679 -20.99 17.66 18.61
C PHE A 679 -21.65 17.41 19.97
N THR A 680 -21.97 18.46 20.72
CA THR A 680 -22.64 18.32 22.03
C THR A 680 -24.03 17.70 21.93
N LYS A 681 -24.79 18.02 20.87
CA LYS A 681 -26.11 17.44 20.62
C LYS A 681 -26.01 15.94 20.34
N ILE A 682 -25.04 15.50 19.55
CA ILE A 682 -24.80 14.08 19.26
C ILE A 682 -24.44 13.35 20.56
N LEU A 683 -23.51 13.89 21.34
CA LEU A 683 -23.06 13.26 22.60
C LEU A 683 -24.15 13.21 23.67
N SER A 684 -25.10 14.14 23.68
CA SER A 684 -26.21 14.11 24.63
C SER A 684 -27.08 12.87 24.53
N ASN A 685 -27.08 12.20 23.36
CA ASN A 685 -27.76 10.93 23.15
C ASN A 685 -27.00 9.73 23.75
N PHE A 686 -25.72 9.90 24.12
CA PHE A 686 -24.84 8.83 24.59
C PHE A 686 -24.18 9.18 25.94
N PRO A 687 -24.92 9.15 27.05
CA PRO A 687 -24.35 9.47 28.37
C PRO A 687 -23.20 8.54 28.78
N GLN A 688 -23.14 7.33 28.24
CA GLN A 688 -22.06 6.37 28.50
C GLN A 688 -20.69 6.80 27.93
N ALA A 689 -20.67 7.71 26.94
CA ALA A 689 -19.44 8.26 26.38
C ALA A 689 -18.82 9.37 27.23
N HIS A 690 -19.50 9.78 28.30
CA HIS A 690 -19.17 10.97 29.07
C HIS A 690 -17.73 10.97 29.60
N THR A 691 -17.31 9.92 30.27
CA THR A 691 -15.95 9.79 30.81
C THR A 691 -14.89 9.86 29.69
N ALA A 692 -15.17 9.22 28.54
CA ALA A 692 -14.25 9.24 27.41
C ALA A 692 -14.13 10.64 26.78
N VAL A 693 -15.20 11.45 26.81
CA VAL A 693 -15.21 12.84 26.33
C VAL A 693 -14.34 13.70 27.24
N ILE A 694 -14.47 13.56 28.55
CA ILE A 694 -13.66 14.27 29.55
C ILE A 694 -12.17 13.96 29.32
N ASP A 695 -11.84 12.67 29.28
CA ASP A 695 -10.49 12.20 29.07
C ASP A 695 -9.91 12.66 27.72
N TYR A 696 -10.74 12.70 26.69
CA TYR A 696 -10.33 13.18 25.36
C TYR A 696 -9.93 14.66 25.43
N PHE A 697 -10.80 15.54 25.96
CA PHE A 697 -10.50 16.99 26.05
C PHE A 697 -9.32 17.28 26.95
N LYS A 698 -9.14 16.54 28.06
CA LYS A 698 -7.94 16.63 28.91
C LYS A 698 -6.68 16.28 28.12
N SER A 699 -6.72 15.21 27.32
CA SER A 699 -5.57 14.76 26.54
C SER A 699 -5.13 15.73 25.44
N ILE A 700 -6.06 16.48 24.84
CA ILE A 700 -5.77 17.48 23.79
C ILE A 700 -5.53 18.89 24.34
N GLY A 701 -5.66 19.08 25.67
CA GLY A 701 -5.41 20.38 26.34
C GLY A 701 -6.40 21.48 25.97
N LYS A 702 -7.70 21.15 25.77
CA LYS A 702 -8.76 22.11 25.45
C LYS A 702 -9.85 22.18 26.54
N PRO A 703 -9.54 22.72 27.70
CA PRO A 703 -10.49 22.78 28.84
C PRO A 703 -11.71 23.65 28.55
N ASP A 704 -11.56 24.73 27.75
CA ASP A 704 -12.67 25.64 27.45
C ASP A 704 -13.78 24.97 26.63
N ASP A 705 -13.41 24.10 25.70
CA ASP A 705 -14.38 23.38 24.88
C ASP A 705 -15.08 22.29 25.70
N LEU A 706 -14.35 21.65 26.64
CA LEU A 706 -14.94 20.74 27.60
C LEU A 706 -15.97 21.41 28.48
N ASP A 707 -15.65 22.60 29.04
CA ASP A 707 -16.56 23.40 29.84
C ASP A 707 -17.85 23.72 29.08
N LYS A 708 -17.74 24.14 27.81
CA LYS A 708 -18.90 24.43 26.96
C LYS A 708 -19.76 23.19 26.70
N CYS A 709 -19.12 22.04 26.50
CA CYS A 709 -19.82 20.76 26.32
C CYS A 709 -20.64 20.39 27.57
N LEU A 710 -20.02 20.42 28.73
CA LEU A 710 -20.64 20.05 30.01
C LEU A 710 -21.74 21.03 30.43
N GLN A 711 -21.56 22.33 30.20
CA GLN A 711 -22.60 23.34 30.45
C GLN A 711 -23.87 23.06 29.66
N ARG A 712 -23.72 22.64 28.38
CA ARG A 712 -24.87 22.30 27.52
C ARG A 712 -25.56 21.00 27.91
N GLN A 713 -24.79 20.03 28.35
CA GLN A 713 -25.31 18.78 28.87
C GLN A 713 -25.96 18.94 30.25
N LYS A 714 -25.82 20.12 30.88
CA LYS A 714 -26.26 20.45 32.23
C LYS A 714 -25.66 19.54 33.31
N ASP A 715 -24.48 19.01 33.03
CA ASP A 715 -23.77 18.17 34.00
C ASP A 715 -23.01 19.06 34.96
N LYS A 716 -23.70 19.40 36.07
CA LYS A 716 -23.15 20.30 37.07
C LYS A 716 -22.15 19.62 37.99
N GLU A 717 -22.21 18.30 38.09
CA GLU A 717 -21.33 17.51 38.94
C GLU A 717 -19.92 17.47 38.37
N GLU A 718 -19.79 17.10 37.11
CA GLU A 718 -18.47 17.08 36.43
C GLU A 718 -17.89 18.48 36.27
N LEU A 719 -18.70 19.49 35.98
CA LEU A 719 -18.23 20.88 35.96
C LEU A 719 -17.66 21.32 37.31
N PHE A 720 -18.24 20.85 38.43
CA PHE A 720 -17.74 21.07 39.75
C PHE A 720 -16.34 20.45 39.95
N PHE A 721 -16.16 19.18 39.59
CA PHE A 721 -14.87 18.50 39.75
C PHE A 721 -13.78 19.09 38.85
N ILE A 722 -14.11 19.45 37.60
CA ILE A 722 -13.18 20.12 36.69
C ILE A 722 -12.79 21.51 37.21
N ALA A 723 -13.75 22.26 37.76
CA ALA A 723 -13.43 23.55 38.38
C ALA A 723 -12.47 23.40 39.56
N LEU A 724 -12.64 22.36 40.40
CA LEU A 724 -11.72 22.04 41.45
C LEU A 724 -10.33 21.60 40.95
N GLU A 725 -10.28 20.78 39.92
CA GLU A 725 -9.02 20.34 39.29
C GLU A 725 -8.27 21.56 38.70
N ASN A 726 -8.96 22.46 38.02
CA ASN A 726 -8.37 23.70 37.49
C ASN A 726 -7.91 24.63 38.61
N PHE A 727 -8.62 24.65 39.71
CA PHE A 727 -8.19 25.40 40.92
C PHE A 727 -6.83 24.89 41.42
N PHE A 728 -6.63 23.57 41.54
CA PHE A 728 -5.38 23.01 42.02
C PHE A 728 -4.23 23.17 41.03
N ASN A 729 -4.53 23.08 39.72
CA ASN A 729 -3.54 23.21 38.66
C ASN A 729 -3.16 24.67 38.33
N SER A 730 -3.99 25.64 38.73
CA SER A 730 -3.70 27.04 38.48
C SER A 730 -2.69 27.60 39.45
N LYS A 731 -1.73 28.38 38.96
CA LYS A 731 -0.79 29.16 39.81
C LYS A 731 -1.27 30.56 40.11
N ASP A 732 -2.17 31.12 39.33
CA ASP A 732 -2.68 32.49 39.46
C ASP A 732 -3.79 32.55 40.52
N LEU A 733 -3.63 33.44 41.50
CA LEU A 733 -4.57 33.62 42.58
C LEU A 733 -5.98 34.03 42.11
N GLN A 734 -6.06 34.94 41.12
CA GLN A 734 -7.34 35.43 40.63
C GLN A 734 -8.09 34.30 39.94
N LYS A 735 -7.41 33.54 39.08
CA LYS A 735 -7.99 32.38 38.42
C LYS A 735 -8.45 31.31 39.44
N ARG A 736 -7.72 31.13 40.54
CA ARG A 736 -8.15 30.23 41.60
C ARG A 736 -9.45 30.68 42.25
N LYS A 737 -9.61 31.98 42.53
CA LYS A 737 -10.87 32.50 43.04
C LYS A 737 -12.01 32.27 42.09
N ASP A 738 -11.80 32.56 40.79
CA ASP A 738 -12.81 32.38 39.73
C ASP A 738 -13.22 30.92 39.63
N PHE A 739 -12.27 29.99 39.73
CA PHE A 739 -12.55 28.55 39.71
C PHE A 739 -13.33 28.08 40.94
N LEU A 740 -13.02 28.59 42.14
CA LEU A 740 -13.78 28.27 43.35
C LEU A 740 -15.22 28.82 43.30
N GLU A 741 -15.41 30.04 42.80
CA GLU A 741 -16.74 30.61 42.61
C GLU A 741 -17.55 29.79 41.59
N LYS A 742 -16.90 29.38 40.50
CA LYS A 742 -17.51 28.49 39.53
C LYS A 742 -17.89 27.13 40.13
N ALA A 743 -16.99 26.55 40.92
CA ALA A 743 -17.25 25.29 41.59
C ALA A 743 -18.42 25.38 42.58
N GLU A 744 -18.47 26.44 43.38
CA GLU A 744 -19.57 26.70 44.33
C GLU A 744 -20.91 26.87 43.63
N LYS A 745 -20.94 27.62 42.49
CA LYS A 745 -22.15 27.78 41.68
C LYS A 745 -22.62 26.45 41.12
N CYS A 746 -21.73 25.65 40.57
CA CYS A 746 -22.06 24.34 40.06
C CYS A 746 -22.59 23.41 41.14
N LEU A 747 -21.99 23.42 42.34
CA LEU A 747 -22.41 22.63 43.49
C LEU A 747 -23.81 23.04 43.97
N ASN A 748 -24.17 24.33 43.99
CA ASN A 748 -25.49 24.78 44.44
C ASN A 748 -26.59 24.45 43.42
N GLU A 749 -26.24 24.30 42.10
CA GLU A 749 -27.18 23.92 41.05
C GLU A 749 -27.35 22.42 40.85
N ALA A 750 -26.47 21.60 41.39
CA ALA A 750 -26.51 20.14 41.30
C ALA A 750 -27.57 19.55 42.22
N LYS A 751 -28.27 18.50 41.82
CA LYS A 751 -29.48 17.98 42.49
C LYS A 751 -29.30 16.62 43.16
N ASN A 752 -28.24 15.88 42.88
CA ASN A 752 -28.19 14.42 43.08
C ASN A 752 -27.26 13.86 44.17
N ILE A 753 -26.49 14.66 44.90
CA ILE A 753 -25.47 14.18 45.83
C ILE A 753 -25.68 14.85 47.21
N ASP A 754 -25.29 14.17 48.28
CA ASP A 754 -25.15 14.79 49.61
C ASP A 754 -23.88 15.68 49.60
N TYR A 755 -24.09 16.93 49.19
CA TYR A 755 -23.03 17.90 48.98
C TYR A 755 -22.58 18.62 50.24
N SER A 756 -23.04 18.21 51.42
CA SER A 756 -22.70 18.86 52.67
C SER A 756 -21.18 18.91 52.89
N PHE A 757 -20.50 17.80 52.62
CA PHE A 757 -19.03 17.72 52.75
C PHE A 757 -18.32 18.70 51.77
N TYR A 758 -18.72 18.72 50.49
CA TYR A 758 -18.08 19.58 49.52
C TYR A 758 -18.33 21.08 49.75
N LYS A 759 -19.47 21.44 50.32
CA LYS A 759 -19.73 22.83 50.71
C LYS A 759 -18.78 23.30 51.83
N ILE A 760 -18.54 22.44 52.81
CA ILE A 760 -17.56 22.68 53.84
C ILE A 760 -16.15 22.78 53.23
N TYR A 761 -15.81 21.84 52.33
CA TYR A 761 -14.51 21.81 51.69
C TYR A 761 -14.23 23.06 50.87
N ILE A 762 -15.18 23.55 50.06
CA ILE A 762 -15.05 24.84 49.32
C ILE A 762 -14.88 26.01 50.29
N SER A 763 -15.67 26.04 51.38
CA SER A 763 -15.53 27.10 52.40
C SER A 763 -14.12 27.12 53.00
N ASP A 764 -13.57 25.92 53.30
CA ASP A 764 -12.21 25.82 53.84
C ASP A 764 -11.15 26.26 52.84
N LEU A 765 -11.32 25.90 51.53
CA LEU A 765 -10.42 26.38 50.48
C LEU A 765 -10.48 27.92 50.34
N LYS A 766 -11.67 28.52 50.36
CA LYS A 766 -11.84 29.98 50.34
C LYS A 766 -11.18 30.65 51.55
N ASN A 767 -11.37 30.07 52.73
CA ASN A 767 -10.76 30.55 53.97
C ASN A 767 -9.23 30.42 53.88
N SER A 768 -8.72 29.34 53.32
CA SER A 768 -7.27 29.15 53.11
C SER A 768 -6.68 30.23 52.17
N LEU A 769 -7.34 30.57 51.09
CA LEU A 769 -6.88 31.67 50.20
C LEU A 769 -6.91 33.01 50.89
N LYS A 770 -7.98 33.35 51.62
CA LYS A 770 -8.09 34.59 52.41
C LYS A 770 -7.02 34.67 53.49
N PHE A 771 -6.73 33.55 54.14
CA PHE A 771 -5.68 33.47 55.14
C PHE A 771 -4.30 33.76 54.54
N LYS A 772 -3.97 33.12 53.41
CA LYS A 772 -2.73 33.38 52.69
C LYS A 772 -2.59 34.86 52.25
N GLU A 773 -3.64 35.45 51.72
CA GLU A 773 -3.66 36.88 51.41
C GLU A 773 -3.37 37.75 52.60
N SER A 774 -3.98 37.46 53.74
CA SER A 774 -3.72 38.21 54.97
C SER A 774 -2.28 38.06 55.51
N CYS A 775 -1.65 36.89 55.26
CA CYS A 775 -0.24 36.65 55.62
C CYS A 775 0.75 37.33 54.66
N PHE A 776 0.28 37.81 53.50
CA PHE A 776 1.09 38.52 52.51
C PHE A 776 0.92 40.06 52.57
N ASP A 777 0.11 40.59 53.46
CA ASP A 777 -0.09 42.06 53.58
C ASP A 777 1.26 42.75 53.72
N GLU A 778 1.36 43.99 53.14
CA GLU A 778 2.62 44.79 53.08
C GLU A 778 3.33 44.98 54.44
N LYS A 779 2.58 44.94 55.54
CA LYS A 779 3.11 45.02 56.89
C LYS A 779 3.67 43.75 57.45
N ASN A 780 3.21 42.60 56.92
CA ASN A 780 3.46 41.28 57.56
C ASN A 780 4.15 40.23 56.68
N LYS A 781 4.42 40.46 55.41
CA LYS A 781 5.12 39.62 54.43
C LYS A 781 5.69 38.29 54.92
N ILE A 782 4.84 37.46 55.52
CA ILE A 782 5.23 36.14 56.07
C ILE A 782 5.50 35.16 54.94
N ILE A 783 4.71 35.26 53.85
CA ILE A 783 4.87 34.48 52.64
C ILE A 783 5.33 35.34 51.46
N GLY A 784 6.09 34.79 50.52
CA GLY A 784 6.50 35.49 49.31
C GLY A 784 5.41 35.52 48.23
N GLU A 785 5.52 36.41 47.21
CA GLU A 785 4.56 36.48 46.09
C GLU A 785 4.34 35.13 45.41
N ASN A 786 5.43 34.37 45.19
CA ASN A 786 5.35 33.04 44.60
C ASN A 786 4.62 32.01 45.46
N ASP A 787 4.60 32.24 46.77
CA ASP A 787 3.94 31.33 47.76
C ASP A 787 2.44 31.61 47.84
N ILE A 788 1.95 32.82 47.51
CA ILE A 788 0.52 33.12 47.39
C ILE A 788 -0.10 32.32 46.26
N ASP A 789 0.60 32.27 45.14
CA ASP A 789 0.12 31.59 43.90
C ASP A 789 0.27 30.07 44.00
N SER A 790 1.14 29.56 44.85
CA SER A 790 1.33 28.13 45.07
C SER A 790 0.33 27.56 46.07
N PHE A 791 -0.43 26.54 45.69
CA PHE A 791 -1.28 25.78 46.61
C PHE A 791 -0.52 24.68 47.38
N ASP A 792 0.73 24.41 47.03
CA ASP A 792 1.58 23.41 47.69
C ASP A 792 1.96 23.79 49.09
N ASN A 793 1.90 25.11 49.40
CA ASN A 793 2.11 25.62 50.77
C ASN A 793 0.85 25.46 51.61
N SER A 794 0.90 24.53 52.54
CA SER A 794 -0.17 24.35 53.48
C SER A 794 -0.27 25.53 54.44
N ILE A 795 -1.41 25.66 55.15
CA ILE A 795 -1.59 26.65 56.24
C ILE A 795 -0.46 26.52 57.25
N TYR A 796 0.02 25.30 57.52
CA TYR A 796 1.10 25.02 58.44
C TYR A 796 2.45 25.61 57.99
N ASP A 797 2.70 25.69 56.66
CA ASP A 797 3.93 26.28 56.12
C ASP A 797 3.96 27.80 56.38
N CYS A 798 2.79 28.44 56.42
CA CYS A 798 2.69 29.85 56.83
C CYS A 798 3.12 30.04 58.30
N PHE A 799 2.77 29.14 59.20
CA PHE A 799 3.25 29.14 60.55
C PHE A 799 4.78 28.92 60.66
N GLU A 800 5.30 27.94 59.87
CA GLU A 800 6.74 27.64 59.89
C GLU A 800 7.61 28.77 59.32
N LYS A 801 7.08 29.61 58.44
CA LYS A 801 7.73 30.81 57.91
C LYS A 801 7.59 32.02 58.81
N ALA A 802 6.65 32.01 59.73
CA ALA A 802 6.43 33.12 60.65
C ALA A 802 7.63 33.30 61.64
N THR A 803 8.04 34.58 61.82
CA THR A 803 8.99 34.90 62.90
C THR A 803 8.29 34.81 64.27
N PRO A 804 9.00 34.58 65.34
CA PRO A 804 8.42 34.53 66.71
C PRO A 804 7.61 35.76 67.08
N GLU A 805 7.97 36.94 66.55
CA GLU A 805 7.30 38.22 66.78
C GLU A 805 5.93 38.29 66.05
N LEU A 806 5.80 37.66 64.88
CA LEU A 806 4.58 37.65 64.09
C LEU A 806 3.65 36.49 64.50
N LEU A 807 4.12 35.57 65.33
CA LEU A 807 3.37 34.37 65.68
C LEU A 807 2.01 34.66 66.30
N PRO A 808 1.89 35.62 67.30
CA PRO A 808 0.56 35.96 67.83
C PRO A 808 -0.41 36.49 66.86
N TRP A 809 0.07 37.21 65.84
CA TRP A 809 -0.80 37.74 64.75
C TRP A 809 -1.28 36.62 63.80
N VAL A 810 -0.39 35.68 63.43
CA VAL A 810 -0.74 34.52 62.62
C VAL A 810 -1.76 33.63 63.33
N GLU A 811 -1.62 33.46 64.71
CA GLU A 811 -2.59 32.74 65.49
C GLU A 811 -3.98 33.39 65.50
N VAL A 812 -4.04 34.71 65.58
CA VAL A 812 -5.31 35.46 65.53
C VAL A 812 -5.95 35.35 64.16
N GLN A 813 -5.20 35.47 63.08
CA GLN A 813 -5.70 35.33 61.70
C GLN A 813 -6.16 33.90 61.47
N ASN A 814 -5.40 32.91 61.95
CA ASN A 814 -5.78 31.52 61.79
C ASN A 814 -7.12 31.20 62.48
N ASN A 815 -7.30 31.70 63.73
CA ASN A 815 -8.56 31.50 64.47
C ASN A 815 -9.74 32.27 63.85
N LYS A 816 -9.47 33.29 63.05
CA LYS A 816 -10.49 34.01 62.27
C LYS A 816 -11.03 33.21 61.09
N TYR A 817 -10.17 32.48 60.43
CA TYR A 817 -10.50 31.78 59.17
C TYR A 817 -10.72 30.27 59.38
N PHE A 818 -10.13 29.66 60.42
CA PHE A 818 -10.16 28.23 60.68
C PHE A 818 -10.41 27.93 62.13
N GLU A 819 -11.09 26.81 62.38
CA GLU A 819 -11.27 26.25 63.73
C GLU A 819 -10.18 25.18 63.98
N ILE A 820 -8.99 25.62 64.33
CA ILE A 820 -7.89 24.69 64.68
C ILE A 820 -7.96 24.36 66.17
N SER A 821 -7.83 23.08 66.51
CA SER A 821 -7.79 22.63 67.88
C SER A 821 -6.61 23.26 68.64
N LYS A 822 -6.79 23.54 69.93
CA LYS A 822 -5.74 24.09 70.79
C LYS A 822 -4.47 23.26 70.72
N ARG A 823 -4.58 21.96 70.71
CA ARG A 823 -3.46 21.01 70.57
C ARG A 823 -2.63 21.25 69.32
N LYS A 824 -3.25 21.36 68.18
CA LYS A 824 -2.53 21.63 66.90
C LYS A 824 -1.87 22.99 66.90
N MET A 825 -2.56 24.00 67.41
CA MET A 825 -2.03 25.34 67.53
C MET A 825 -0.79 25.38 68.43
N THR A 826 -0.83 24.74 69.60
CA THR A 826 0.33 24.67 70.56
C THR A 826 1.52 23.95 69.87
N VAL A 827 1.29 22.88 69.17
CA VAL A 827 2.35 22.16 68.40
C VAL A 827 3.00 23.04 67.36
N LEU A 828 2.22 23.79 66.60
CA LEU A 828 2.73 24.69 65.53
C LEU A 828 3.57 25.83 66.20
N ARG A 829 3.03 26.43 67.21
CA ARG A 829 3.73 27.47 68.01
C ARG A 829 5.08 26.98 68.51
N PHE A 830 5.12 25.81 69.17
CA PHE A 830 6.36 25.23 69.66
C PHE A 830 7.34 24.86 68.57
N ARG A 831 6.89 24.38 67.42
CA ARG A 831 7.76 24.13 66.27
C ARG A 831 8.42 25.41 65.75
N VAL A 832 7.67 26.51 65.64
CA VAL A 832 8.21 27.80 65.16
C VAL A 832 9.23 28.31 66.16
N LEU A 833 8.95 28.29 67.50
CA LEU A 833 9.87 28.75 68.55
C LEU A 833 11.13 27.85 68.57
N ALA A 834 10.99 26.53 68.50
CA ALA A 834 12.13 25.63 68.49
C ALA A 834 13.03 25.81 67.24
N LYS A 835 12.44 26.00 66.05
CA LYS A 835 13.16 26.27 64.78
C LYS A 835 13.99 27.55 64.88
N ASN A 836 13.47 28.54 65.59
CA ASN A 836 14.17 29.79 65.87
C ASN A 836 15.07 29.75 67.12
N LYS A 837 15.33 28.55 67.69
CA LYS A 837 16.16 28.29 68.88
C LYS A 837 15.72 29.04 70.16
N LYS A 838 14.47 29.48 70.26
CA LYS A 838 13.87 30.11 71.42
C LYS A 838 13.28 29.07 72.34
N PHE A 839 14.13 28.19 72.84
CA PHE A 839 13.72 27.06 73.71
C PHE A 839 13.24 27.53 75.07
N ASP A 840 13.79 28.67 75.64
CA ASP A 840 13.41 29.24 76.93
C ASP A 840 11.99 29.82 76.92
N GLU A 841 11.57 30.39 75.80
CA GLU A 841 10.14 30.83 75.60
C GLU A 841 9.17 29.62 75.68
N ILE A 842 9.54 28.48 75.19
CA ILE A 842 8.73 27.26 75.27
C ILE A 842 8.62 26.84 76.78
N ASP A 843 9.73 26.91 77.51
CA ASP A 843 9.75 26.60 78.99
C ASP A 843 8.86 27.56 79.79
N GLU A 844 8.92 28.85 79.48
CA GLU A 844 8.04 29.84 80.13
C GLU A 844 6.55 29.59 79.84
N ILE A 845 6.20 29.26 78.61
CA ILE A 845 4.80 28.95 78.17
C ILE A 845 4.33 27.73 79.02
N ILE A 846 5.11 26.66 79.04
CA ILE A 846 4.76 25.44 79.78
C ILE A 846 4.69 25.66 81.32
N GLN A 847 5.48 26.58 81.85
CA GLN A 847 5.40 26.95 83.28
C GLN A 847 4.16 27.78 83.55
N LYS A 848 3.77 28.66 82.62
CA LYS A 848 2.57 29.52 82.80
C LYS A 848 1.27 28.75 82.63
N GLU A 849 1.26 27.80 81.61
CA GLU A 849 0.11 27.03 81.26
C GLU A 849 0.43 25.56 81.39
N SER A 850 -0.26 24.82 82.29
CA SER A 850 0.00 23.37 82.44
C SER A 850 -0.18 22.58 81.12
N TYR A 851 0.49 21.39 80.94
CA TYR A 851 0.34 20.46 79.83
C TYR A 851 -1.12 20.14 79.56
N LYS A 852 -1.98 20.06 80.57
CA LYS A 852 -3.43 19.80 80.40
C LYS A 852 -4.16 20.96 79.67
N LYS A 853 -3.80 22.18 79.95
CA LYS A 853 -4.38 23.40 79.35
C LYS A 853 -3.91 23.54 77.92
N LEU A 854 -2.69 23.16 77.62
CA LEU A 854 -2.05 23.21 76.29
C LEU A 854 -2.45 21.99 75.42
N GLU A 855 -3.09 21.00 76.01
CA GLU A 855 -3.48 19.73 75.28
C GLU A 855 -2.28 18.99 74.67
N ILE A 856 -1.10 19.16 75.14
CA ILE A 856 0.15 18.57 74.69
C ILE A 856 0.81 17.71 75.73
N ASN A 857 1.40 16.60 75.34
CA ASN A 857 2.17 15.78 76.27
C ASN A 857 3.69 16.15 76.24
N PRO A 858 4.38 15.89 77.34
CA PRO A 858 5.82 16.21 77.43
C PRO A 858 6.65 15.49 76.33
N LEU A 859 6.28 14.27 75.92
CA LEU A 859 6.99 13.53 74.94
C LEU A 859 6.90 14.19 73.54
N LYS A 860 5.77 14.84 73.20
CA LYS A 860 5.62 15.59 71.92
C LYS A 860 6.51 16.83 71.94
N VAL A 861 6.66 17.51 73.10
CA VAL A 861 7.60 18.62 73.32
C VAL A 861 9.03 18.11 73.12
N ALA A 862 9.35 16.98 73.72
CA ALA A 862 10.67 16.35 73.65
C ALA A 862 11.03 16.04 72.16
N ASN A 863 10.08 15.53 71.33
CA ASN A 863 10.30 15.29 69.94
C ASN A 863 10.57 16.59 69.16
N ILE A 864 9.85 17.67 69.45
CA ILE A 864 10.06 19.00 68.81
C ILE A 864 11.45 19.54 69.13
N MET A 865 11.90 19.40 70.42
CA MET A 865 13.22 19.82 70.87
C MET A 865 14.34 19.02 70.16
N PHE A 866 14.15 17.72 70.05
CA PHE A 866 15.07 16.82 69.37
C PHE A 866 15.21 17.14 67.89
N GLU A 867 14.09 17.30 67.17
CA GLU A 867 14.04 17.66 65.75
C GLU A 867 14.80 18.98 65.46
N ASN A 868 14.82 19.90 66.40
CA ASN A 868 15.53 21.19 66.33
C ASN A 868 16.90 21.23 66.98
N GLY A 869 17.49 20.05 67.30
CA GLY A 869 18.89 19.88 67.70
C GLY A 869 19.20 20.07 69.18
N ASN A 870 18.21 20.32 70.03
CA ASN A 870 18.43 20.45 71.48
C ASN A 870 18.20 19.13 72.20
N LYS A 871 19.22 18.27 72.22
CA LYS A 871 19.17 16.94 72.87
C LYS A 871 19.02 16.96 74.35
N GLU A 872 19.57 17.98 75.01
CA GLU A 872 19.52 18.08 76.50
C GLU A 872 18.12 18.37 77.01
N LYS A 873 17.47 19.40 76.48
CA LYS A 873 16.08 19.72 76.78
C LYS A 873 15.10 18.60 76.30
N ALA A 874 15.40 17.99 75.17
CA ALA A 874 14.62 16.84 74.69
C ALA A 874 14.61 15.68 75.69
N LEU A 875 15.78 15.39 76.29
CA LEU A 875 15.87 14.39 77.35
C LEU A 875 15.12 14.79 78.63
N GLU A 876 15.24 16.08 79.05
CA GLU A 876 14.53 16.61 80.21
C GLU A 876 13.01 16.46 80.11
N TYR A 877 12.46 16.84 78.94
CA TYR A 877 11.04 16.69 78.68
C TYR A 877 10.58 15.23 78.49
N ALA A 878 11.42 14.38 77.89
CA ALA A 878 11.11 12.94 77.85
C ALA A 878 11.03 12.30 79.24
N LYS A 879 11.88 12.77 80.19
CA LYS A 879 11.82 12.31 81.60
C LYS A 879 10.56 12.80 82.29
N LYS A 880 10.05 13.98 82.01
CA LYS A 880 8.79 14.52 82.56
C LYS A 880 7.51 13.79 82.10
N GLU A 881 7.61 12.95 81.09
CA GLU A 881 6.45 12.14 80.61
C GLU A 881 6.18 11.03 81.63
N THR A 882 5.00 11.06 82.19
CA THR A 882 4.54 10.12 83.24
C THR A 882 3.38 9.25 82.83
N ASN A 883 2.85 9.45 81.56
CA ASN A 883 1.76 8.66 81.12
C ASN A 883 2.23 7.24 80.72
N ILE A 884 1.71 6.28 81.46
CA ILE A 884 2.01 4.86 81.25
C ILE A 884 1.56 4.34 79.90
N GLU A 885 0.56 4.94 79.25
CA GLU A 885 0.14 4.54 77.93
C GLU A 885 1.14 4.91 76.80
N LEU A 886 2.06 5.83 77.08
CA LEU A 886 3.07 6.31 76.13
C LEU A 886 4.46 5.71 76.37
N TYR A 887 4.58 4.66 77.24
CA TYR A 887 5.90 4.12 77.55
C TYR A 887 6.66 3.56 76.37
N GLU A 888 6.00 2.95 75.40
CA GLU A 888 6.64 2.45 74.19
C GLU A 888 7.22 3.61 73.38
N ASP A 889 6.44 4.66 73.16
CA ASP A 889 6.89 5.88 72.45
C ASP A 889 8.04 6.55 73.18
N LYS A 890 8.00 6.61 74.54
CA LYS A 890 9.06 7.15 75.39
C LYS A 890 10.31 6.30 75.26
N PHE A 891 10.17 4.99 75.26
CA PHE A 891 11.28 4.04 75.13
C PHE A 891 11.96 4.22 73.75
N GLU A 892 11.22 4.21 72.68
CA GLU A 892 11.74 4.38 71.29
C GLU A 892 12.43 5.77 71.15
N PHE A 893 11.89 6.80 71.79
CA PHE A 893 12.48 8.13 71.76
C PHE A 893 13.78 8.20 72.49
N LEU A 894 13.85 7.57 73.70
CA LEU A 894 15.10 7.49 74.48
C LEU A 894 16.18 6.65 73.79
N LEU A 895 15.82 5.63 73.06
CA LEU A 895 16.76 4.90 72.20
C LEU A 895 17.32 5.80 71.05
N LYS A 896 16.48 6.65 70.42
CA LYS A 896 16.97 7.64 69.48
C LYS A 896 17.91 8.66 70.00
N LEU A 897 17.77 8.99 71.33
CA LEU A 897 18.67 9.86 72.04
C LEU A 897 19.94 9.13 72.56
N GLU A 898 20.10 7.82 72.31
CA GLU A 898 21.20 6.98 72.78
C GLU A 898 21.31 6.89 74.31
N LYS A 899 20.19 7.16 75.00
CA LYS A 899 20.07 7.06 76.43
C LYS A 899 19.51 5.71 76.86
N TYR A 900 20.35 4.71 76.78
CA TYR A 900 19.99 3.29 76.95
C TYR A 900 19.47 2.93 78.30
N LEU A 901 20.10 3.49 79.39
CA LEU A 901 19.65 3.22 80.76
C LEU A 901 18.29 3.85 81.05
N ASP A 902 18.10 5.13 80.63
CA ASP A 902 16.80 5.79 80.75
C ASP A 902 15.69 5.07 79.96
N ALA A 903 16.06 4.48 78.80
CA ALA A 903 15.12 3.67 78.03
C ALA A 903 14.72 2.38 78.73
N VAL A 904 15.68 1.71 79.35
CA VAL A 904 15.40 0.54 80.25
C VAL A 904 14.48 0.94 81.38
N GLU A 905 14.73 2.05 82.06
CA GLU A 905 13.88 2.55 83.14
C GLU A 905 12.44 2.84 82.66
N ALA A 906 12.29 3.36 81.43
CA ALA A 906 10.99 3.56 80.85
C ALA A 906 10.31 2.21 80.52
N ALA A 907 11.05 1.22 79.99
CA ALA A 907 10.53 -0.14 79.73
C ALA A 907 10.06 -0.86 81.01
N LEU A 908 10.78 -0.65 82.13
CA LEU A 908 10.47 -1.23 83.46
C LEU A 908 9.16 -0.66 84.01
N SER A 909 8.65 0.44 83.55
CA SER A 909 7.35 1.01 83.96
C SER A 909 6.13 0.32 83.34
N GLU A 910 6.34 -0.55 82.37
CA GLU A 910 5.26 -1.37 81.78
C GLU A 910 4.59 -2.30 82.77
N LYS A 911 3.31 -2.53 82.62
CA LYS A 911 2.53 -3.43 83.51
C LYS A 911 2.68 -4.92 83.17
N LYS A 912 2.86 -5.26 81.88
CA LYS A 912 2.99 -6.63 81.40
C LYS A 912 4.44 -7.09 81.45
N HIS A 913 4.70 -8.15 82.27
CA HIS A 913 6.06 -8.67 82.43
C HIS A 913 6.75 -9.11 81.19
N GLU A 914 6.02 -9.80 80.25
CA GLU A 914 6.57 -10.25 78.99
C GLU A 914 7.06 -9.09 78.08
N LYS A 915 6.26 -8.03 77.99
CA LYS A 915 6.67 -6.85 77.25
C LYS A 915 7.84 -6.07 77.81
N LYS A 916 7.91 -6.00 79.20
CA LYS A 916 9.06 -5.41 79.87
C LYS A 916 10.32 -6.14 79.44
N MET A 917 10.31 -7.47 79.46
CA MET A 917 11.47 -8.27 79.22
C MET A 917 11.87 -8.18 77.69
N GLU A 918 10.89 -8.14 76.81
CA GLU A 918 11.15 -7.94 75.39
C GLU A 918 11.90 -6.63 75.09
N LEU A 919 11.46 -5.52 75.69
CA LEU A 919 12.08 -4.20 75.51
C LEU A 919 13.46 -4.12 76.14
N VAL A 920 13.63 -4.69 77.37
CA VAL A 920 14.94 -4.76 78.06
C VAL A 920 15.92 -5.61 77.20
N HIS A 921 15.52 -6.75 76.72
CA HIS A 921 16.34 -7.58 75.79
C HIS A 921 16.69 -6.87 74.48
N LYS A 922 15.83 -6.00 74.00
CA LYS A 922 16.11 -5.16 72.83
C LYS A 922 17.29 -4.22 73.07
N VAL A 923 17.35 -3.62 74.27
CA VAL A 923 18.49 -2.76 74.69
C VAL A 923 19.78 -3.57 74.95
N LEU A 924 19.69 -4.73 75.51
CA LEU A 924 20.84 -5.61 75.76
C LEU A 924 21.45 -6.11 74.42
N LYS A 925 20.61 -6.38 73.43
CA LYS A 925 21.07 -6.71 72.05
C LYS A 925 21.79 -5.54 71.39
N LEU A 926 21.35 -4.31 71.61
CA LEU A 926 21.95 -3.09 70.99
C LEU A 926 23.26 -2.69 71.71
N LYS A 927 23.32 -2.90 73.03
CA LYS A 927 24.50 -2.51 73.87
C LYS A 927 24.80 -3.58 74.95
N PRO A 928 25.46 -4.69 74.61
CA PRO A 928 25.79 -5.76 75.48
C PRO A 928 26.71 -5.32 76.68
N GLN A 929 27.43 -4.20 76.44
CA GLN A 929 28.40 -3.68 77.47
C GLN A 929 27.72 -3.07 78.73
N LEU A 930 26.46 -2.74 78.64
CA LEU A 930 25.68 -2.18 79.76
C LEU A 930 24.89 -3.24 80.55
N LYS A 931 25.30 -4.50 80.41
CA LYS A 931 24.57 -5.62 80.99
C LYS A 931 24.51 -5.51 82.49
N ASP A 932 25.65 -5.26 83.23
CA ASP A 932 25.72 -5.19 84.62
C ASP A 932 24.86 -4.04 85.22
N GLU A 933 24.89 -2.87 84.55
CA GLU A 933 24.09 -1.70 84.92
C GLU A 933 22.59 -1.91 84.70
N ILE A 934 22.24 -2.69 83.70
CA ILE A 934 20.85 -3.04 83.41
C ILE A 934 20.33 -4.08 84.37
N GLU A 935 21.18 -5.02 84.81
CA GLU A 935 20.84 -6.00 85.82
C GLU A 935 20.60 -5.28 87.19
N GLU A 936 21.46 -4.32 87.61
CA GLU A 936 21.26 -3.50 88.72
C GLU A 936 19.96 -2.70 88.75
N LEU A 937 19.59 -2.15 87.60
CA LEU A 937 18.30 -1.46 87.38
C LEU A 937 17.09 -2.42 87.48
N CYS A 938 17.19 -3.62 86.91
CA CYS A 938 16.17 -4.61 86.96
C CYS A 938 15.94 -5.10 88.37
N ASP A 939 17.02 -5.28 89.23
CA ASP A 939 16.94 -5.63 90.63
C ASP A 939 16.25 -4.53 91.45
N LYS A 940 16.56 -3.24 91.20
CA LYS A 940 15.90 -2.11 91.79
C LYS A 940 14.39 -2.09 91.59
N TYR A 941 13.93 -2.53 90.37
CA TYR A 941 12.50 -2.65 90.03
C TYR A 941 11.91 -4.03 90.35
N LYS A 942 12.67 -4.94 91.02
CA LYS A 942 12.25 -6.29 91.40
C LYS A 942 11.83 -7.13 90.18
N VAL A 943 12.51 -7.03 89.08
CA VAL A 943 12.30 -7.78 87.90
C VAL A 943 13.53 -8.65 87.65
N SER A 944 13.41 -9.96 87.65
CA SER A 944 14.50 -10.87 87.24
C SER A 944 14.72 -10.87 85.74
N LEU A 945 15.95 -10.64 85.31
CA LEU A 945 16.37 -10.68 83.94
C LEU A 945 16.27 -12.08 83.27
#